data_5a350c9495285ec81c765b6731dcc1e6
#
_entry.id   5a350c9495285ec81c765b6731dcc1e6
#
_cell.length_a   1.000
_cell.length_b   1.000
_cell.length_c   1.000
_cell.angle_alpha   90.00
_cell.angle_beta   90.00
_cell.angle_gamma   90.00
#
_symmetry.space_group_name_H-M   'P 1'
#
loop_
_entity.id
_entity.type
_entity.pdbx_description
1 polymer ?
#
loop_
_entity_poly.entity_id
_entity_poly.type
_entity_poly.pdbx_seq_one_letter_code
_entity_poly.pdbx_strand_id
1 'polypeptide(L)'
;MRLFSTALVFVITTAFLGARTHETTHQSFDDFSKGEMNEISLHTDGYLLAAPALETLAELDAPILWDAVVDSKGNLYVGTGNQGAVFKVTPEGESETVFEPNRLMTRAIALDSRDQLYVAVSPDGTLYRVNRDGGVEIFLKLEDEYVWDMVFGEDGNLYLATGSKGKIYRIDTGDKDPEAEVFFDSEETHITALAFEADGNLLAGSATHGLLYRIDSEGEGNVIYSTGEREVRSILPQEDGTIFFSSFNQPGRSSSLKKPTSSSSSSSQSSNSSGSSFFADTDTPSNGDQKPTPFYAMTVSARGSDSGSLYWMDTEGFVTNWWLENNISIYSLAQMPNGHMILGTGSKGHLYEVSNPGDWSLLHTLEAGSEITGVIPAGDEGVYYLICSNPGRILKLDTNESSEGYFQSEVVDFDHVSKFGSFQVYSNPGEGSQIGVEVRGGNLESPDRTWTEWTELAGENGVFLNSLPPSRFMQYRLLFGDGAVPPVHQVRFFSRTQNLAPLITTIKILDSGYETRTFTTQSTNPSVDLARSLNSGVEAEFAKLANKPRQVKLFPKPGSQTVAWRSIDGNGDDLSYSVKLSALGEDTWVTLAEDLEETYLSYTTQGFADGYYRLKVTVTDDPSNPASEAKTGEQVSEVFLIDNTPPVILLSSYDRDGDEVTLEITASDSTSLIRSATYRLNGNDMDSIHPEDGILDESLETFILKLDSPKDSGQSLLMEVEDEVGNVTALTRRMD
;
A
#
# COMPACT_ATOMS: atom_id res chain seq x y z
N MET A 1 50.18 -9.55 -11.30
CA MET A 1 49.40 -10.53 -10.53
C MET A 1 49.32 -10.02 -9.10
N ARG A 2 48.32 -9.21 -8.81
CA ARG A 2 48.04 -8.69 -7.46
C ARG A 2 46.64 -9.16 -7.10
N LEU A 3 46.59 -10.03 -6.11
CA LEU A 3 45.33 -10.49 -5.44
C LEU A 3 44.77 -9.35 -4.63
N PHE A 4 43.54 -8.93 -4.95
CA PHE A 4 42.71 -8.13 -4.08
C PHE A 4 41.92 -9.07 -3.17
N SER A 5 42.29 -9.05 -1.90
CA SER A 5 41.53 -9.71 -0.83
C SER A 5 40.41 -8.78 -0.39
N THR A 6 39.17 -9.12 -0.74
CA THR A 6 38.01 -8.40 -0.28
C THR A 6 37.66 -8.91 1.11
N ALA A 7 38.02 -8.14 2.14
CA ALA A 7 37.56 -8.39 3.51
C ALA A 7 36.09 -7.99 3.61
N LEU A 8 35.22 -9.00 3.76
CA LEU A 8 33.81 -8.83 4.10
C LEU A 8 33.75 -8.45 5.60
N VAL A 9 33.55 -7.17 5.89
CA VAL A 9 33.31 -6.70 7.25
C VAL A 9 31.86 -7.06 7.61
N PHE A 10 31.67 -8.12 8.40
CA PHE A 10 30.42 -8.36 9.11
C PHE A 10 30.30 -7.31 10.21
N VAL A 11 29.50 -6.28 9.99
CA VAL A 11 29.04 -5.40 11.07
C VAL A 11 28.01 -6.20 11.86
N ILE A 12 28.45 -6.75 12.98
CA ILE A 12 27.53 -7.25 14.03
C ILE A 12 26.97 -5.99 14.68
N THR A 13 25.78 -5.57 14.26
CA THR A 13 24.99 -4.62 15.01
C THR A 13 24.51 -5.32 16.28
N THR A 14 25.23 -5.15 17.38
CA THR A 14 24.68 -5.35 18.72
C THR A 14 23.60 -4.28 18.88
N ALA A 15 22.35 -4.69 18.72
CA ALA A 15 21.22 -3.86 19.07
C ALA A 15 21.28 -3.64 20.61
N PHE A 16 21.66 -2.45 21.01
CA PHE A 16 21.37 -1.96 22.36
C PHE A 16 19.85 -1.75 22.43
N LEU A 17 19.18 -2.65 23.12
CA LEU A 17 17.75 -2.61 23.41
C LEU A 17 17.51 -1.60 24.54
N GLY A 18 17.53 -0.32 24.22
CA GLY A 18 16.90 0.72 25.04
C GLY A 18 15.59 1.10 24.39
N ALA A 19 14.68 1.73 25.11
CA ALA A 19 13.42 2.25 24.59
C ALA A 19 13.62 2.81 23.18
N ARG A 20 13.09 2.11 22.17
CA ARG A 20 13.48 2.31 20.77
C ARG A 20 13.00 3.67 20.29
N THR A 21 13.95 4.51 19.95
CA THR A 21 13.67 5.67 19.09
C THR A 21 13.44 5.14 17.69
N HIS A 22 12.25 5.38 17.14
CA HIS A 22 11.93 5.10 15.75
C HIS A 22 12.30 6.30 14.91
N GLU A 23 12.99 6.06 13.82
CA GLU A 23 13.28 7.05 12.78
C GLU A 23 12.36 6.77 11.60
N THR A 24 11.64 7.79 11.16
CA THR A 24 10.84 7.77 9.93
C THR A 24 11.49 8.73 8.94
N THR A 25 11.63 8.30 7.70
CA THR A 25 12.28 9.07 6.64
C THR A 25 11.41 9.07 5.40
N HIS A 26 11.13 10.26 4.85
CA HIS A 26 10.57 10.47 3.52
C HIS A 26 11.65 11.06 2.63
N GLN A 27 11.98 10.38 1.53
CA GLN A 27 13.07 10.76 0.63
C GLN A 27 12.91 10.26 -0.80
N SER A 28 11.79 9.61 -1.12
CA SER A 28 11.53 9.08 -2.44
C SER A 28 10.30 9.74 -3.06
N PHE A 29 10.17 9.60 -4.38
CA PHE A 29 8.96 10.00 -5.08
C PHE A 29 7.71 9.36 -4.46
N ASP A 30 7.77 8.06 -4.14
CA ASP A 30 6.64 7.32 -3.53
C ASP A 30 6.24 7.87 -2.16
N ASP A 31 7.20 8.33 -1.35
CA ASP A 31 6.91 8.89 -0.04
C ASP A 31 6.17 10.23 -0.15
N PHE A 32 6.66 11.12 -1.04
CA PHE A 32 6.06 12.44 -1.20
C PHE A 32 4.77 12.42 -2.04
N SER A 33 4.64 11.51 -3.00
CA SER A 33 3.45 11.44 -3.88
C SER A 33 2.15 11.08 -3.15
N LYS A 34 2.23 10.55 -1.93
CA LYS A 34 1.08 10.26 -1.06
C LYS A 34 0.56 11.49 -0.33
N GLY A 35 1.35 12.56 -0.29
CA GLY A 35 0.99 13.83 0.31
C GLY A 35 0.17 14.72 -0.62
N GLU A 36 -0.29 15.83 -0.07
CA GLU A 36 -0.97 16.90 -0.80
C GLU A 36 0.05 17.98 -1.16
N MET A 37 0.12 18.34 -2.43
CA MET A 37 0.97 19.39 -2.97
C MET A 37 0.11 20.58 -3.36
N ASN A 38 0.34 21.72 -2.74
CA ASN A 38 -0.28 23.00 -3.10
C ASN A 38 0.83 23.93 -3.55
N GLU A 39 0.87 24.27 -4.83
CA GLU A 39 1.92 25.05 -5.48
C GLU A 39 3.34 24.49 -5.25
N ILE A 40 3.45 23.16 -5.18
CA ILE A 40 4.70 22.42 -5.01
C ILE A 40 4.82 21.39 -6.13
N SER A 41 6.00 21.32 -6.73
CA SER A 41 6.38 20.28 -7.70
C SER A 41 7.16 19.16 -7.03
N LEU A 42 7.00 17.96 -7.57
CA LEU A 42 7.68 16.75 -7.12
C LEU A 42 8.48 16.14 -8.26
N HIS A 43 9.79 16.10 -8.10
CA HIS A 43 10.71 15.52 -9.07
C HIS A 43 10.82 13.99 -8.92
N THR A 44 11.04 13.30 -10.03
CA THR A 44 11.17 11.82 -10.06
C THR A 44 12.28 11.29 -9.16
N ASP A 45 13.35 12.07 -8.92
CA ASP A 45 14.41 11.74 -7.96
C ASP A 45 14.00 11.88 -6.49
N GLY A 46 12.74 12.25 -6.20
CA GLY A 46 12.21 12.32 -4.85
C GLY A 46 12.57 13.60 -4.11
N TYR A 47 12.59 14.76 -4.76
CA TYR A 47 12.70 16.04 -4.09
C TYR A 47 11.55 16.98 -4.42
N LEU A 48 11.26 17.88 -3.50
CA LEU A 48 10.21 18.90 -3.59
C LEU A 48 10.80 20.26 -3.95
N LEU A 49 10.09 20.99 -4.80
CA LEU A 49 10.40 22.36 -5.23
C LEU A 49 9.14 23.21 -5.19
N ALA A 50 9.28 24.53 -5.09
CA ALA A 50 8.19 25.44 -5.42
C ALA A 50 7.81 25.25 -6.90
N ALA A 51 6.51 25.13 -7.18
CA ALA A 51 6.03 24.99 -8.55
C ALA A 51 6.03 26.32 -9.31
N PRO A 52 6.03 26.32 -10.64
CA PRO A 52 5.73 27.52 -11.42
C PRO A 52 4.39 28.13 -11.04
N ALA A 53 4.29 29.46 -11.13
CA ALA A 53 3.07 30.16 -10.73
C ALA A 53 1.89 29.75 -11.64
N LEU A 54 0.76 29.39 -11.01
CA LEU A 54 -0.46 28.97 -11.69
C LEU A 54 -1.66 29.76 -11.19
N GLU A 55 -2.30 30.53 -12.07
CA GLU A 55 -3.47 31.34 -11.72
C GLU A 55 -4.67 31.03 -12.63
N THR A 56 -5.89 31.16 -12.09
CA THR A 56 -7.10 31.05 -12.89
C THR A 56 -7.30 32.34 -13.65
N LEU A 57 -7.22 32.26 -14.99
CA LEU A 57 -7.45 33.39 -15.87
C LEU A 57 -8.96 33.61 -16.16
N ALA A 58 -9.69 32.54 -16.48
CA ALA A 58 -11.12 32.60 -16.77
C ALA A 58 -11.83 31.28 -16.46
N GLU A 59 -13.09 31.36 -16.03
CA GLU A 59 -14.02 30.22 -15.96
C GLU A 59 -15.06 30.36 -17.06
N LEU A 60 -15.28 29.29 -17.83
CA LEU A 60 -16.19 29.29 -18.99
C LEU A 60 -17.44 28.45 -18.68
N ASP A 61 -18.61 28.92 -19.19
CA ASP A 61 -19.87 28.18 -19.05
C ASP A 61 -19.93 27.02 -20.07
N ALA A 62 -18.90 26.18 -20.03
CA ALA A 62 -18.79 24.97 -20.84
C ALA A 62 -17.92 23.96 -20.10
N PRO A 63 -18.42 22.74 -19.77
CA PRO A 63 -17.65 21.77 -18.99
C PRO A 63 -16.47 21.17 -19.76
N ILE A 64 -16.53 21.16 -21.08
CA ILE A 64 -15.53 20.50 -21.94
C ILE A 64 -14.96 21.54 -22.93
N LEU A 65 -13.65 21.69 -22.89
CA LEU A 65 -12.86 22.51 -23.80
C LEU A 65 -11.95 21.59 -24.60
N TRP A 66 -11.96 21.75 -25.96
CA TRP A 66 -11.28 20.79 -26.81
C TRP A 66 -9.99 21.30 -27.44
N ASP A 67 -10.02 22.50 -27.93
CA ASP A 67 -8.96 23.09 -28.73
C ASP A 67 -8.90 24.60 -28.51
N ALA A 68 -7.72 25.20 -28.68
CA ALA A 68 -7.56 26.63 -28.51
C ALA A 68 -6.43 27.18 -29.38
N VAL A 69 -6.63 28.42 -29.85
CA VAL A 69 -5.63 29.16 -30.62
C VAL A 69 -5.53 30.59 -30.12
N VAL A 70 -4.35 31.23 -30.26
CA VAL A 70 -4.07 32.59 -29.83
C VAL A 70 -3.93 33.51 -31.03
N ASP A 71 -4.60 34.65 -31.02
CA ASP A 71 -4.47 35.69 -32.08
C ASP A 71 -3.21 36.55 -31.85
N SER A 72 -2.91 37.40 -32.85
CA SER A 72 -1.74 38.32 -32.81
C SER A 72 -1.78 39.36 -31.68
N LYS A 73 -2.89 39.47 -30.94
CA LYS A 73 -3.08 40.38 -29.81
C LYS A 73 -3.05 39.66 -28.47
N GLY A 74 -2.84 38.34 -28.47
CA GLY A 74 -2.83 37.50 -27.26
C GLY A 74 -4.22 37.04 -26.80
N ASN A 75 -5.31 37.30 -27.58
CA ASN A 75 -6.60 36.74 -27.25
C ASN A 75 -6.64 35.24 -27.57
N LEU A 76 -7.19 34.47 -26.67
CA LEU A 76 -7.37 33.03 -26.80
C LEU A 76 -8.78 32.74 -27.33
N TYR A 77 -8.89 31.95 -28.38
CA TYR A 77 -10.15 31.39 -28.85
C TYR A 77 -10.22 29.93 -28.43
N VAL A 78 -11.37 29.51 -27.87
CA VAL A 78 -11.51 28.17 -27.26
C VAL A 78 -12.76 27.51 -27.82
N GLY A 79 -12.58 26.34 -28.44
CA GLY A 79 -13.65 25.49 -28.96
C GLY A 79 -14.16 24.53 -27.87
N THR A 80 -15.48 24.36 -27.80
CA THR A 80 -16.11 23.61 -26.71
C THR A 80 -16.88 22.37 -27.16
N GLY A 81 -17.11 21.44 -26.20
CA GLY A 81 -18.12 20.39 -26.32
C GLY A 81 -19.49 20.83 -25.84
N ASN A 82 -20.51 19.97 -26.07
CA ASN A 82 -21.88 20.11 -25.54
C ASN A 82 -22.70 21.34 -25.99
N GLN A 83 -22.31 22.07 -26.97
CA GLN A 83 -23.06 23.13 -27.68
C GLN A 83 -22.24 23.64 -28.87
N GLY A 84 -20.93 23.29 -28.86
CA GLY A 84 -20.00 23.67 -29.92
C GLY A 84 -19.72 25.18 -29.97
N ALA A 85 -19.90 25.88 -28.84
CA ALA A 85 -19.59 27.30 -28.76
C ALA A 85 -18.08 27.55 -28.85
N VAL A 86 -17.69 28.74 -29.35
CA VAL A 86 -16.34 29.26 -29.27
C VAL A 86 -16.36 30.50 -28.39
N PHE A 87 -15.52 30.46 -27.35
CA PHE A 87 -15.29 31.62 -26.50
C PHE A 87 -14.01 32.32 -26.92
N LYS A 88 -14.02 33.66 -26.83
CA LYS A 88 -12.81 34.45 -26.88
C LYS A 88 -12.48 34.94 -25.47
N VAL A 89 -11.25 34.74 -25.03
CA VAL A 89 -10.75 35.18 -23.74
C VAL A 89 -9.59 36.14 -23.94
N THR A 90 -9.65 37.31 -23.32
CA THR A 90 -8.55 38.29 -23.38
C THR A 90 -7.41 37.94 -22.46
N PRO A 91 -6.21 38.51 -22.60
CA PRO A 91 -5.09 38.33 -21.66
C PRO A 91 -5.42 38.73 -20.23
N GLU A 92 -6.43 39.61 -20.03
CA GLU A 92 -6.92 40.07 -18.73
C GLU A 92 -8.01 39.14 -18.16
N GLY A 93 -8.42 38.07 -18.91
CA GLY A 93 -9.40 37.08 -18.43
C GLY A 93 -10.86 37.44 -18.76
N GLU A 94 -11.12 38.51 -19.51
CA GLU A 94 -12.48 38.79 -19.96
C GLU A 94 -12.89 37.81 -21.06
N SER A 95 -14.06 37.16 -20.90
CA SER A 95 -14.57 36.16 -21.84
C SER A 95 -15.84 36.59 -22.55
N GLU A 96 -15.94 36.31 -23.85
CA GLU A 96 -17.14 36.53 -24.67
C GLU A 96 -17.39 35.33 -25.62
N THR A 97 -18.67 34.99 -25.87
CA THR A 97 -19.03 33.99 -26.90
C THR A 97 -19.01 34.62 -28.27
N VAL A 98 -18.14 34.14 -29.17
CA VAL A 98 -18.00 34.64 -30.53
C VAL A 98 -18.69 33.76 -31.57
N PHE A 99 -19.03 32.54 -31.22
CA PHE A 99 -19.70 31.57 -32.08
C PHE A 99 -20.54 30.60 -31.28
N GLU A 100 -21.80 30.35 -31.71
CA GLU A 100 -22.72 29.41 -31.02
C GLU A 100 -23.59 28.69 -32.04
N PRO A 101 -23.13 27.56 -32.61
CA PRO A 101 -23.83 26.87 -33.73
C PRO A 101 -24.97 25.98 -33.26
N ASN A 102 -25.18 25.78 -31.92
CA ASN A 102 -26.11 24.78 -31.39
C ASN A 102 -25.86 23.36 -31.92
N ARG A 103 -24.58 22.98 -32.03
CA ARG A 103 -24.10 21.68 -32.50
C ARG A 103 -23.45 20.93 -31.34
N LEU A 104 -23.05 19.67 -31.60
CA LEU A 104 -22.54 18.82 -30.53
C LEU A 104 -21.18 19.30 -29.99
N MET A 105 -20.22 19.60 -30.88
CA MET A 105 -18.91 20.08 -30.48
C MET A 105 -18.19 20.88 -31.57
N THR A 106 -17.34 21.80 -31.13
CA THR A 106 -16.27 22.42 -31.88
C THR A 106 -14.96 21.79 -31.43
N ARG A 107 -14.41 20.93 -32.30
CA ARG A 107 -13.25 20.08 -31.93
C ARG A 107 -11.94 20.67 -32.47
N ALA A 108 -12.00 21.40 -33.59
CA ALA A 108 -10.82 21.97 -34.19
C ALA A 108 -11.12 23.45 -34.60
N ILE A 109 -10.19 24.32 -34.30
CA ILE A 109 -10.21 25.74 -34.63
C ILE A 109 -8.84 26.18 -35.12
N ALA A 110 -8.81 27.12 -36.06
CA ALA A 110 -7.56 27.66 -36.62
C ALA A 110 -7.68 29.14 -36.93
N LEU A 111 -6.58 29.88 -36.83
CA LEU A 111 -6.45 31.27 -37.27
C LEU A 111 -5.52 31.35 -38.47
N ASP A 112 -5.93 32.13 -39.49
CA ASP A 112 -5.01 32.47 -40.57
C ASP A 112 -4.02 33.59 -40.15
N SER A 113 -3.05 33.87 -40.98
CA SER A 113 -2.03 34.92 -40.75
C SER A 113 -2.61 36.34 -40.56
N ARG A 114 -3.90 36.53 -40.75
CA ARG A 114 -4.64 37.79 -40.56
C ARG A 114 -5.61 37.74 -39.41
N ASP A 115 -5.48 36.74 -38.49
CA ASP A 115 -6.38 36.47 -37.37
C ASP A 115 -7.84 36.20 -37.79
N GLN A 116 -8.06 35.62 -38.99
CA GLN A 116 -9.37 35.17 -39.41
C GLN A 116 -9.63 33.79 -38.82
N LEU A 117 -10.70 33.65 -38.02
CA LEU A 117 -11.02 32.40 -37.32
C LEU A 117 -11.81 31.44 -38.21
N TYR A 118 -11.34 30.20 -38.29
CA TYR A 118 -12.02 29.06 -38.88
C TYR A 118 -12.39 28.05 -37.80
N VAL A 119 -13.62 27.52 -37.88
CA VAL A 119 -14.23 26.69 -36.84
C VAL A 119 -14.85 25.47 -37.50
N ALA A 120 -14.37 24.28 -37.14
CA ALA A 120 -14.92 23.01 -37.57
C ALA A 120 -15.88 22.42 -36.55
N VAL A 121 -17.10 22.15 -36.97
CA VAL A 121 -18.15 21.60 -36.11
C VAL A 121 -18.38 20.14 -36.44
N SER A 122 -18.37 19.31 -35.42
CA SER A 122 -18.57 17.85 -35.51
C SER A 122 -19.84 17.43 -34.73
N PRO A 123 -20.56 16.40 -35.17
CA PRO A 123 -20.24 15.46 -36.26
C PRO A 123 -20.92 15.83 -37.59
N ASP A 124 -20.91 17.01 -38.07
CA ASP A 124 -21.58 17.32 -39.37
C ASP A 124 -20.62 17.83 -40.47
N GLY A 125 -19.31 17.93 -40.14
CA GLY A 125 -18.27 18.30 -41.10
C GLY A 125 -18.39 19.70 -41.66
N THR A 126 -19.13 20.59 -40.98
CA THR A 126 -19.31 21.97 -41.45
C THR A 126 -18.19 22.85 -40.94
N LEU A 127 -17.50 23.52 -41.83
CA LEU A 127 -16.49 24.53 -41.54
C LEU A 127 -17.11 25.92 -41.63
N TYR A 128 -16.97 26.70 -40.58
CA TYR A 128 -17.43 28.09 -40.49
C TYR A 128 -16.24 29.05 -40.53
N ARG A 129 -16.48 30.23 -41.04
CA ARG A 129 -15.58 31.38 -40.94
C ARG A 129 -16.25 32.43 -40.07
N VAL A 130 -15.58 32.83 -39.02
CA VAL A 130 -16.05 33.85 -38.05
C VAL A 130 -15.28 35.14 -38.31
N ASN A 131 -15.98 36.13 -38.86
CA ASN A 131 -15.38 37.41 -39.23
C ASN A 131 -15.06 38.26 -37.98
N ARG A 132 -14.10 39.17 -38.07
CA ARG A 132 -13.70 40.10 -36.99
C ARG A 132 -14.82 41.03 -36.50
N ASP A 133 -15.84 41.24 -37.31
CA ASP A 133 -17.04 42.04 -36.98
C ASP A 133 -18.14 41.18 -36.32
N GLY A 134 -17.86 39.92 -36.06
CA GLY A 134 -18.80 38.96 -35.48
C GLY A 134 -19.72 38.28 -36.50
N GLY A 135 -19.57 38.55 -37.79
CA GLY A 135 -20.30 37.83 -38.82
C GLY A 135 -19.85 36.39 -38.94
N VAL A 136 -20.82 35.46 -39.03
CA VAL A 136 -20.56 34.02 -39.17
C VAL A 136 -21.10 33.54 -40.50
N GLU A 137 -20.30 32.83 -41.28
CA GLU A 137 -20.72 32.24 -42.54
C GLU A 137 -20.29 30.77 -42.62
N ILE A 138 -21.09 29.95 -43.32
CA ILE A 138 -20.65 28.60 -43.67
C ILE A 138 -19.59 28.76 -44.76
N PHE A 139 -18.37 28.37 -44.45
CA PHE A 139 -17.25 28.45 -45.37
C PHE A 139 -17.24 27.25 -46.33
N LEU A 140 -17.41 26.04 -45.80
CA LEU A 140 -17.45 24.81 -46.57
C LEU A 140 -18.16 23.70 -45.78
N LYS A 141 -18.68 22.70 -46.48
CA LYS A 141 -19.18 21.45 -45.87
C LYS A 141 -18.49 20.27 -46.49
N LEU A 142 -17.80 19.48 -45.62
CA LEU A 142 -17.13 18.22 -45.97
C LEU A 142 -18.12 17.06 -46.09
N GLU A 143 -17.71 16.02 -46.82
CA GLU A 143 -18.41 14.73 -46.81
C GLU A 143 -18.14 13.94 -45.52
N ASP A 144 -16.98 14.16 -44.88
CA ASP A 144 -16.60 13.53 -43.63
C ASP A 144 -17.22 14.25 -42.42
N GLU A 145 -17.76 13.48 -41.48
CA GLU A 145 -18.54 14.03 -40.38
C GLU A 145 -17.67 14.65 -39.26
N TYR A 146 -16.42 14.18 -39.15
CA TYR A 146 -15.53 14.59 -38.05
C TYR A 146 -14.28 15.28 -38.59
N VAL A 147 -14.01 16.45 -38.04
CA VAL A 147 -12.73 17.15 -38.19
C VAL A 147 -12.06 17.12 -36.80
N TRP A 148 -10.88 16.55 -36.75
CA TRP A 148 -10.15 16.34 -35.48
C TRP A 148 -9.12 17.41 -35.17
N ASP A 149 -8.49 17.95 -36.23
CA ASP A 149 -7.46 18.96 -36.14
C ASP A 149 -7.39 19.79 -37.41
N MET A 150 -6.91 21.04 -37.31
CA MET A 150 -6.75 21.97 -38.43
C MET A 150 -5.48 22.79 -38.27
N VAL A 151 -4.72 22.93 -39.34
CA VAL A 151 -3.50 23.75 -39.35
C VAL A 151 -3.35 24.50 -40.69
N PHE A 152 -2.87 25.75 -40.61
CA PHE A 152 -2.47 26.49 -41.78
C PHE A 152 -1.04 26.16 -42.21
N GLY A 153 -0.83 25.88 -43.50
CA GLY A 153 0.48 25.80 -44.09
C GLY A 153 1.07 27.18 -44.39
N GLU A 154 2.37 27.26 -44.59
CA GLU A 154 3.05 28.48 -45.05
C GLU A 154 2.58 28.93 -46.44
N ASP A 155 2.02 28.01 -47.23
CA ASP A 155 1.37 28.28 -48.51
C ASP A 155 0.04 29.04 -48.38
N GLY A 156 -0.45 29.25 -47.16
CA GLY A 156 -1.71 29.90 -46.83
C GLY A 156 -2.94 29.01 -46.97
N ASN A 157 -2.78 27.75 -47.33
CA ASN A 157 -3.86 26.78 -47.38
C ASN A 157 -4.18 26.22 -45.99
N LEU A 158 -5.45 25.86 -45.78
CA LEU A 158 -5.92 25.20 -44.58
C LEU A 158 -5.93 23.68 -44.77
N TYR A 159 -5.28 22.94 -43.87
CA TYR A 159 -5.25 21.48 -43.85
C TYR A 159 -6.11 20.95 -42.72
N LEU A 160 -6.95 19.95 -43.02
CA LEU A 160 -7.90 19.38 -42.05
C LEU A 160 -7.69 17.88 -41.91
N ALA A 161 -7.47 17.45 -40.69
CA ALA A 161 -7.46 16.05 -40.33
C ALA A 161 -8.87 15.54 -40.04
N THR A 162 -9.27 14.44 -40.70
CA THR A 162 -10.65 13.95 -40.60
C THR A 162 -10.75 12.55 -40.02
N GLY A 163 -11.99 12.20 -39.62
CA GLY A 163 -12.36 10.89 -39.09
C GLY A 163 -13.34 10.14 -39.95
N SER A 164 -13.50 8.87 -39.65
CA SER A 164 -14.25 7.83 -40.34
C SER A 164 -13.62 7.31 -41.63
N LYS A 165 -12.76 8.08 -42.30
CA LYS A 165 -12.04 7.66 -43.53
C LYS A 165 -10.54 8.02 -43.48
N GLY A 166 -10.05 8.66 -42.41
CA GLY A 166 -8.64 8.98 -42.21
C GLY A 166 -8.01 9.83 -43.31
N LYS A 167 -8.72 10.86 -43.80
CA LYS A 167 -8.26 11.74 -44.86
C LYS A 167 -7.73 13.05 -44.33
N ILE A 168 -6.80 13.65 -45.08
CA ILE A 168 -6.40 15.04 -44.90
C ILE A 168 -6.89 15.80 -46.13
N TYR A 169 -7.63 16.88 -45.91
CA TYR A 169 -8.08 17.79 -46.96
C TYR A 169 -7.21 19.06 -46.96
N ARG A 170 -6.97 19.59 -48.16
CA ARG A 170 -6.36 20.90 -48.40
C ARG A 170 -7.41 21.84 -48.98
N ILE A 171 -7.46 23.07 -48.47
CA ILE A 171 -8.42 24.09 -48.89
C ILE A 171 -7.69 25.41 -49.11
N ASP A 172 -7.82 25.98 -50.33
CA ASP A 172 -7.41 27.35 -50.61
C ASP A 172 -8.46 28.32 -50.01
N THR A 173 -8.09 28.98 -48.92
CA THR A 173 -8.99 29.92 -48.19
C THR A 173 -9.14 31.26 -48.91
N GLY A 174 -8.34 31.55 -49.90
CA GLY A 174 -8.40 32.74 -50.74
C GLY A 174 -9.35 32.62 -51.92
N ASP A 175 -9.81 31.40 -52.29
CA ASP A 175 -10.76 31.19 -53.37
C ASP A 175 -12.15 31.71 -52.98
N LYS A 176 -12.90 32.18 -54.00
CA LYS A 176 -14.27 32.66 -53.80
C LYS A 176 -15.29 31.54 -53.70
N ASP A 177 -14.96 30.37 -54.18
CA ASP A 177 -15.78 29.15 -54.16
C ASP A 177 -14.86 27.99 -53.70
N PRO A 178 -14.53 27.94 -52.42
CA PRO A 178 -13.52 27.02 -51.89
C PRO A 178 -13.97 25.57 -52.04
N GLU A 179 -13.08 24.73 -52.56
CA GLU A 179 -13.28 23.28 -52.62
C GLU A 179 -12.29 22.57 -51.70
N ALA A 180 -12.72 21.46 -51.08
CA ALA A 180 -11.85 20.60 -50.30
C ALA A 180 -11.21 19.55 -51.21
N GLU A 181 -9.93 19.67 -51.46
CA GLU A 181 -9.15 18.67 -52.17
C GLU A 181 -8.62 17.63 -51.22
N VAL A 182 -8.75 16.33 -51.56
CA VAL A 182 -8.10 15.26 -50.78
C VAL A 182 -6.59 15.38 -51.01
N PHE A 183 -5.87 15.82 -49.99
CA PHE A 183 -4.44 15.99 -50.03
C PHE A 183 -3.72 14.66 -49.71
N PHE A 184 -4.23 13.91 -48.74
CA PHE A 184 -3.69 12.60 -48.36
C PHE A 184 -4.85 11.67 -47.95
N ASP A 185 -4.82 10.41 -48.38
CA ASP A 185 -5.79 9.38 -48.06
C ASP A 185 -5.05 8.20 -47.36
N SER A 186 -5.20 8.08 -46.03
CA SER A 186 -4.57 7.04 -45.27
C SER A 186 -5.44 5.78 -45.21
N GLU A 187 -4.86 4.63 -44.83
CA GLU A 187 -5.64 3.42 -44.56
C GLU A 187 -6.23 3.39 -43.14
N GLU A 188 -5.96 4.45 -42.33
CA GLU A 188 -6.44 4.58 -40.97
C GLU A 188 -7.88 5.09 -40.91
N THR A 189 -8.55 4.87 -39.76
CA THR A 189 -9.91 5.38 -39.57
C THR A 189 -9.91 6.89 -39.30
N HIS A 190 -8.94 7.37 -38.53
CA HIS A 190 -8.85 8.77 -38.10
C HIS A 190 -7.43 9.28 -38.24
N ILE A 191 -7.28 10.50 -38.70
CA ILE A 191 -6.09 11.35 -38.50
C ILE A 191 -6.45 12.32 -37.38
N THR A 192 -5.65 12.36 -36.29
CA THR A 192 -6.01 13.00 -35.03
C THR A 192 -5.16 14.22 -34.68
N ALA A 193 -4.02 14.39 -35.33
CA ALA A 193 -3.10 15.51 -35.11
C ALA A 193 -2.37 15.87 -36.42
N LEU A 194 -2.11 17.17 -36.62
CA LEU A 194 -1.34 17.72 -37.71
C LEU A 194 -0.30 18.72 -37.19
N ALA A 195 0.89 18.72 -37.80
CA ALA A 195 1.90 19.74 -37.54
C ALA A 195 2.82 19.89 -38.78
N PHE A 196 3.22 21.10 -39.12
CA PHE A 196 4.20 21.34 -40.20
C PHE A 196 5.63 21.32 -39.63
N GLU A 197 6.51 20.62 -40.32
CA GLU A 197 7.97 20.73 -40.10
C GLU A 197 8.47 22.04 -40.75
N ALA A 198 9.62 22.53 -40.29
CA ALA A 198 10.24 23.74 -40.81
C ALA A 198 10.63 23.66 -42.30
N ASP A 199 10.77 22.46 -42.84
CA ASP A 199 11.04 22.22 -44.27
C ASP A 199 9.77 22.15 -45.14
N GLY A 200 8.58 22.30 -44.54
CA GLY A 200 7.29 22.35 -45.22
C GLY A 200 6.60 21.00 -45.36
N ASN A 201 7.18 19.89 -44.86
CA ASN A 201 6.46 18.63 -44.83
C ASN A 201 5.36 18.66 -43.73
N LEU A 202 4.25 17.96 -43.96
CA LEU A 202 3.17 17.81 -43.01
C LEU A 202 3.34 16.51 -42.24
N LEU A 203 3.40 16.59 -40.90
CA LEU A 203 3.31 15.46 -40.03
C LEU A 203 1.86 15.18 -39.67
N ALA A 204 1.48 13.90 -39.63
CA ALA A 204 0.13 13.49 -39.29
C ALA A 204 0.14 12.28 -38.33
N GLY A 205 -0.61 12.40 -37.23
CA GLY A 205 -0.83 11.33 -36.27
C GLY A 205 -2.14 10.60 -36.52
N SER A 206 -2.15 9.28 -36.41
CA SER A 206 -3.35 8.49 -36.62
C SER A 206 -3.91 7.85 -35.34
N ALA A 207 -5.19 7.46 -35.40
CA ALA A 207 -5.83 6.64 -34.39
C ALA A 207 -6.39 5.35 -35.02
N THR A 208 -6.14 4.30 -34.34
CA THR A 208 -6.39 2.88 -34.46
C THR A 208 -5.07 2.10 -34.29
N HIS A 209 -4.01 2.46 -35.06
CA HIS A 209 -2.70 1.82 -34.97
C HIS A 209 -1.57 2.74 -34.51
N GLY A 210 -1.88 4.01 -34.17
CA GLY A 210 -0.90 4.96 -33.63
C GLY A 210 0.29 5.19 -34.57
N LEU A 211 0.02 5.51 -35.81
CA LEU A 211 1.05 5.77 -36.83
C LEU A 211 1.38 7.26 -36.91
N LEU A 212 2.66 7.55 -37.08
CA LEU A 212 3.14 8.89 -37.45
C LEU A 212 3.56 8.90 -38.93
N TYR A 213 2.91 9.76 -39.68
CA TYR A 213 3.18 9.97 -41.11
C TYR A 213 3.99 11.24 -41.33
N ARG A 214 4.81 11.24 -42.38
CA ARG A 214 5.38 12.45 -43.01
C ARG A 214 4.90 12.51 -44.43
N ILE A 215 4.31 13.65 -44.81
CA ILE A 215 3.64 13.89 -46.10
C ILE A 215 4.31 15.10 -46.75
N ASP A 216 4.75 14.94 -47.97
CA ASP A 216 5.40 16.02 -48.71
C ASP A 216 4.39 17.03 -49.31
N SER A 217 4.89 18.09 -49.95
CA SER A 217 4.06 19.15 -50.56
C SER A 217 3.18 18.67 -51.71
N GLU A 218 3.45 17.48 -52.26
CA GLU A 218 2.67 16.86 -53.32
C GLU A 218 1.53 15.95 -52.80
N GLY A 219 1.53 15.71 -51.48
CA GLY A 219 0.57 14.84 -50.80
C GLY A 219 0.97 13.37 -50.77
N GLU A 220 2.23 13.06 -51.10
CA GLU A 220 2.76 11.71 -51.01
C GLU A 220 3.26 11.46 -49.58
N GLY A 221 2.67 10.47 -48.87
CA GLY A 221 2.93 10.25 -47.47
C GLY A 221 3.54 8.88 -47.19
N ASN A 222 4.43 8.84 -46.15
CA ASN A 222 5.03 7.63 -45.66
C ASN A 222 4.90 7.54 -44.14
N VAL A 223 4.72 6.32 -43.61
CA VAL A 223 4.82 6.08 -42.17
C VAL A 223 6.28 6.17 -41.73
N ILE A 224 6.59 7.12 -40.88
CA ILE A 224 7.93 7.29 -40.33
C ILE A 224 8.09 6.56 -38.96
N TYR A 225 7.00 6.32 -38.25
CA TYR A 225 7.02 5.57 -37.01
C TYR A 225 5.67 4.90 -36.72
N SER A 226 5.73 3.74 -36.04
CA SER A 226 4.57 3.07 -35.45
C SER A 226 4.81 2.91 -33.95
N THR A 227 3.97 3.54 -33.14
CA THR A 227 4.12 3.51 -31.68
C THR A 227 3.79 2.14 -31.06
N GLY A 228 3.01 1.32 -31.78
CA GLY A 228 2.41 0.11 -31.23
C GLY A 228 1.27 0.40 -30.25
N GLU A 229 0.96 1.65 -30.00
CA GLU A 229 -0.15 2.13 -29.20
C GLU A 229 -1.33 2.50 -30.10
N ARG A 230 -2.42 2.97 -29.53
CA ARG A 230 -3.66 3.15 -30.29
C ARG A 230 -3.71 4.48 -31.06
N GLU A 231 -3.21 5.57 -30.47
CA GLU A 231 -3.39 6.92 -31.03
C GLU A 231 -2.13 7.76 -30.82
N VAL A 232 -1.69 8.47 -31.86
CA VAL A 232 -0.78 9.62 -31.78
C VAL A 232 -1.63 10.88 -31.61
N ARG A 233 -1.48 11.59 -30.51
CA ARG A 233 -2.40 12.64 -30.08
C ARG A 233 -1.89 14.06 -30.30
N SER A 234 -0.61 14.29 -30.10
CA SER A 234 0.03 15.59 -30.24
C SER A 234 1.38 15.42 -30.89
N ILE A 235 1.74 16.32 -31.78
CA ILE A 235 2.99 16.33 -32.55
C ILE A 235 3.59 17.71 -32.40
N LEU A 236 4.86 17.81 -32.06
CA LEU A 236 5.59 19.05 -31.88
C LEU A 236 6.95 18.97 -32.61
N PRO A 237 7.03 19.31 -33.90
CA PRO A 237 8.30 19.40 -34.61
C PRO A 237 9.12 20.58 -34.08
N GLN A 238 10.46 20.42 -34.10
CA GLN A 238 11.41 21.40 -33.62
C GLN A 238 12.13 22.06 -34.79
N GLU A 239 12.64 23.26 -34.56
CA GLU A 239 13.41 24.00 -35.59
C GLU A 239 14.67 23.26 -36.06
N ASP A 240 15.24 22.39 -35.18
CA ASP A 240 16.43 21.60 -35.50
C ASP A 240 16.13 20.32 -36.29
N GLY A 241 14.85 20.09 -36.64
CA GLY A 241 14.37 18.90 -37.35
C GLY A 241 14.10 17.68 -36.49
N THR A 242 14.21 17.78 -35.16
CA THR A 242 13.74 16.74 -34.25
C THR A 242 12.23 16.85 -34.04
N ILE A 243 11.59 15.77 -33.56
CA ILE A 243 10.14 15.73 -33.39
C ILE A 243 9.81 15.13 -32.03
N PHE A 244 9.03 15.87 -31.22
CA PHE A 244 8.33 15.29 -30.08
C PHE A 244 6.90 14.89 -30.48
N PHE A 245 6.45 13.75 -30.01
CA PHE A 245 5.07 13.34 -30.20
C PHE A 245 4.58 12.48 -29.06
N SER A 246 3.29 12.60 -28.74
CA SER A 246 2.67 11.80 -27.70
C SER A 246 1.80 10.71 -28.29
N SER A 247 1.73 9.60 -27.61
CA SER A 247 0.75 8.57 -27.89
C SER A 247 0.09 8.06 -26.63
N PHE A 248 -1.06 7.41 -26.79
CA PHE A 248 -1.69 6.72 -25.68
C PHE A 248 -2.38 5.44 -26.12
N ASN A 249 -2.51 4.51 -25.17
CA ASN A 249 -3.19 3.26 -25.34
C ASN A 249 -4.43 3.23 -24.45
N GLN A 250 -5.62 3.12 -25.08
CA GLN A 250 -6.84 2.77 -24.36
C GLN A 250 -7.06 1.27 -24.47
N PRO A 251 -7.33 0.54 -23.38
CA PRO A 251 -7.63 -0.87 -23.49
C PRO A 251 -8.88 -1.07 -24.32
N GLY A 252 -8.68 -1.56 -25.53
CA GLY A 252 -9.75 -1.90 -26.44
C GLY A 252 -10.64 -2.98 -25.83
N ARG A 253 -11.95 -2.86 -25.95
CA ARG A 253 -12.84 -4.01 -25.81
C ARG A 253 -12.39 -5.07 -26.79
N SER A 254 -11.69 -6.09 -26.31
CA SER A 254 -11.46 -7.32 -27.09
C SER A 254 -12.82 -7.91 -27.41
N SER A 255 -13.26 -7.77 -28.63
CA SER A 255 -14.44 -8.43 -29.18
C SER A 255 -14.13 -9.91 -29.44
N SER A 256 -13.86 -10.66 -28.39
CA SER A 256 -13.96 -12.11 -28.46
C SER A 256 -15.43 -12.50 -28.34
N LEU A 257 -16.10 -12.63 -29.48
CA LEU A 257 -17.38 -13.31 -29.59
C LEU A 257 -17.24 -14.75 -29.06
N LYS A 258 -17.38 -14.97 -27.77
CA LYS A 258 -17.65 -16.28 -27.20
C LYS A 258 -19.15 -16.55 -27.30
N LYS A 259 -19.47 -17.54 -28.14
CA LYS A 259 -20.78 -18.15 -28.27
C LYS A 259 -21.35 -18.49 -26.89
N PRO A 260 -22.63 -18.19 -26.59
CA PRO A 260 -23.20 -18.39 -25.26
C PRO A 260 -23.43 -19.87 -25.03
N THR A 261 -22.75 -20.42 -24.03
CA THR A 261 -23.19 -21.65 -23.36
C THR A 261 -23.91 -21.26 -22.08
N SER A 262 -25.14 -21.71 -21.98
CA SER A 262 -26.05 -21.51 -20.87
C SER A 262 -25.58 -22.19 -19.59
N SER A 263 -25.50 -21.44 -18.46
CA SER A 263 -26.02 -21.91 -17.14
C SER A 263 -25.81 -20.88 -16.03
N SER A 264 -26.92 -20.51 -15.45
CA SER A 264 -27.30 -20.17 -14.05
C SER A 264 -26.38 -19.33 -13.13
N SER A 265 -26.93 -18.16 -12.78
CA SER A 265 -27.12 -17.50 -11.47
C SER A 265 -26.01 -17.46 -10.42
N SER A 266 -25.57 -16.25 -10.05
CA SER A 266 -25.70 -15.69 -8.70
C SER A 266 -25.17 -14.24 -8.62
N SER A 267 -25.90 -13.43 -7.86
CA SER A 267 -25.77 -12.01 -7.63
C SER A 267 -24.61 -11.59 -6.74
N SER A 268 -23.93 -10.48 -7.03
CA SER A 268 -23.35 -9.62 -6.01
C SER A 268 -23.08 -8.21 -6.54
N GLN A 269 -23.34 -7.25 -5.70
CA GLN A 269 -23.42 -5.82 -5.91
C GLN A 269 -22.06 -5.17 -6.23
N SER A 270 -22.12 -4.14 -7.07
CA SER A 270 -21.01 -3.31 -7.49
C SER A 270 -21.04 -1.94 -6.82
N SER A 271 -19.91 -1.43 -6.42
CA SER A 271 -19.67 -0.03 -6.07
C SER A 271 -19.10 0.74 -7.26
N ASN A 272 -19.64 1.94 -7.49
CA ASN A 272 -19.34 2.85 -8.59
C ASN A 272 -17.97 3.54 -8.46
N SER A 273 -17.25 3.64 -9.58
CA SER A 273 -16.33 4.74 -9.84
C SER A 273 -16.42 5.13 -11.31
N SER A 274 -16.60 6.42 -11.57
CA SER A 274 -16.84 7.03 -12.87
C SER A 274 -15.54 7.48 -13.54
N GLY A 275 -15.33 7.05 -14.78
CA GLY A 275 -14.29 7.55 -15.66
C GLY A 275 -14.83 7.63 -17.10
N SER A 276 -14.70 8.79 -17.75
CA SER A 276 -15.20 9.05 -19.10
C SER A 276 -14.15 8.73 -20.15
N SER A 277 -14.51 7.92 -21.13
CA SER A 277 -13.74 7.74 -22.37
C SER A 277 -14.65 7.88 -23.59
N PHE A 278 -14.22 8.74 -24.53
CA PHE A 278 -14.88 8.94 -25.80
C PHE A 278 -14.28 8.00 -26.84
N PHE A 279 -15.03 7.03 -27.30
CA PHE A 279 -15.06 6.48 -28.66
C PHE A 279 -15.96 5.25 -28.68
N ALA A 280 -17.07 5.32 -29.38
CA ALA A 280 -17.90 4.17 -29.71
C ALA A 280 -17.89 3.97 -31.24
N ASP A 281 -17.33 2.86 -31.67
CA ASP A 281 -17.54 2.36 -33.02
C ASP A 281 -19.01 1.96 -33.19
N THR A 282 -19.69 2.57 -34.15
CA THR A 282 -21.04 2.19 -34.56
C THR A 282 -21.02 1.59 -35.95
N ASP A 283 -20.75 0.32 -36.07
CA ASP A 283 -21.14 -0.48 -37.22
C ASP A 283 -22.36 -1.32 -36.89
N THR A 284 -23.54 -0.79 -37.21
CA THR A 284 -24.76 -1.60 -37.42
C THR A 284 -25.69 -0.85 -38.41
N PRO A 285 -26.16 -1.47 -39.47
CA PRO A 285 -27.07 -0.85 -40.39
C PRO A 285 -28.46 -0.76 -39.77
N SER A 286 -28.99 0.45 -39.60
CA SER A 286 -30.32 0.70 -39.09
C SER A 286 -31.34 0.80 -40.25
N ASN A 287 -32.36 -0.02 -40.16
CA ASN A 287 -33.66 0.23 -40.78
C ASN A 287 -34.63 0.72 -39.69
N GLY A 288 -35.22 1.87 -39.88
CA GLY A 288 -36.45 2.26 -39.17
C GLY A 288 -36.35 3.52 -38.30
N ASP A 289 -37.17 4.50 -38.67
CA ASP A 289 -37.45 5.76 -37.99
C ASP A 289 -37.42 5.73 -36.45
N GLN A 290 -36.41 6.32 -35.84
CA GLN A 290 -36.47 6.75 -34.44
C GLN A 290 -35.90 8.18 -34.30
N LYS A 291 -36.65 9.02 -33.57
CA LYS A 291 -36.24 10.36 -33.17
C LYS A 291 -34.88 10.34 -32.46
N PRO A 292 -34.03 11.34 -32.61
CA PRO A 292 -32.75 11.41 -31.91
C PRO A 292 -32.98 11.50 -30.39
N THR A 293 -32.57 10.49 -29.68
CA THR A 293 -32.44 10.55 -28.22
C THR A 293 -31.20 11.36 -27.87
N PRO A 294 -31.21 12.20 -26.82
CA PRO A 294 -30.05 12.96 -26.43
C PRO A 294 -28.92 12.00 -26.01
N PHE A 295 -27.74 12.23 -26.56
CA PHE A 295 -26.54 11.47 -26.30
C PHE A 295 -26.08 11.79 -24.89
N TYR A 296 -26.39 10.93 -23.95
CA TYR A 296 -25.76 10.98 -22.63
C TYR A 296 -24.33 10.46 -22.75
N ALA A 297 -23.38 11.18 -22.18
CA ALA A 297 -22.00 10.74 -22.06
C ALA A 297 -21.96 9.31 -21.46
N MET A 298 -21.61 8.33 -22.28
CA MET A 298 -21.41 6.96 -21.80
C MET A 298 -20.10 6.91 -21.02
N THR A 299 -20.21 6.86 -19.71
CA THR A 299 -19.11 6.43 -18.86
C THR A 299 -18.78 4.97 -19.14
N VAL A 300 -17.70 4.72 -19.81
CA VAL A 300 -17.17 3.38 -20.04
C VAL A 300 -16.11 3.09 -18.97
N SER A 301 -16.46 2.29 -17.99
CA SER A 301 -15.47 1.73 -17.07
C SER A 301 -14.57 0.76 -17.83
N ALA A 302 -13.39 1.20 -18.22
CA ALA A 302 -12.37 0.34 -18.82
C ALA A 302 -11.63 -0.41 -17.73
N ARG A 303 -11.70 -1.73 -17.75
CA ARG A 303 -10.75 -2.61 -17.05
C ARG A 303 -9.54 -2.85 -17.96
N GLY A 304 -8.57 -1.98 -17.85
CA GLY A 304 -7.27 -2.04 -18.50
C GLY A 304 -6.54 -0.75 -18.15
N SER A 305 -5.25 -0.78 -17.97
CA SER A 305 -4.48 0.43 -17.69
C SER A 305 -4.34 1.25 -18.97
N ASP A 306 -4.85 2.49 -18.96
CA ASP A 306 -4.46 3.49 -19.92
C ASP A 306 -2.94 3.70 -19.77
N SER A 307 -2.24 4.01 -20.85
CA SER A 307 -0.83 4.41 -20.79
C SER A 307 -0.60 5.56 -21.73
N GLY A 308 0.19 6.54 -21.29
CA GLY A 308 0.62 7.66 -22.12
C GLY A 308 2.14 7.63 -22.28
N SER A 309 2.61 7.91 -23.47
CA SER A 309 4.02 7.93 -23.84
C SER A 309 4.39 9.23 -24.52
N LEU A 310 5.56 9.78 -24.15
CA LEU A 310 6.22 10.84 -24.89
C LEU A 310 7.42 10.25 -25.65
N TYR A 311 7.45 10.49 -26.95
CA TYR A 311 8.55 10.09 -27.82
C TYR A 311 9.30 11.29 -28.35
N TRP A 312 10.58 11.11 -28.54
CA TRP A 312 11.46 12.02 -29.27
C TRP A 312 12.11 11.28 -30.43
N MET A 313 12.02 11.85 -31.62
CA MET A 313 12.65 11.36 -32.85
C MET A 313 13.75 12.31 -33.26
N ASP A 314 14.94 11.78 -33.53
CA ASP A 314 16.04 12.58 -34.06
C ASP A 314 15.93 12.79 -35.58
N THR A 315 16.86 13.57 -36.13
CA THR A 315 16.89 13.89 -37.58
C THR A 315 17.26 12.69 -38.47
N GLU A 316 17.76 11.59 -37.89
CA GLU A 316 18.05 10.34 -38.59
C GLU A 316 16.88 9.34 -38.52
N GLY A 317 15.82 9.67 -37.76
CA GLY A 317 14.60 8.87 -37.59
C GLY A 317 14.71 7.85 -36.43
N PHE A 318 15.72 7.94 -35.56
CA PHE A 318 15.76 7.12 -34.34
C PHE A 318 14.82 7.69 -33.30
N VAL A 319 14.00 6.81 -32.71
CA VAL A 319 13.00 7.19 -31.70
C VAL A 319 13.38 6.70 -30.33
N THR A 320 13.31 7.62 -29.38
CA THR A 320 13.54 7.33 -27.95
C THR A 320 12.26 7.66 -27.17
N ASN A 321 11.87 6.76 -26.26
CA ASN A 321 10.80 7.05 -25.31
C ASN A 321 11.38 7.91 -24.17
N TRP A 322 10.84 9.12 -24.00
CA TRP A 322 11.30 10.06 -22.98
C TRP A 322 10.51 9.93 -21.69
N TRP A 323 9.21 9.55 -21.81
CA TRP A 323 8.36 9.44 -20.65
C TRP A 323 7.26 8.39 -20.91
N LEU A 324 6.97 7.57 -19.91
CA LEU A 324 5.92 6.55 -19.95
C LEU A 324 5.30 6.41 -18.57
N GLU A 325 3.98 6.62 -18.50
CA GLU A 325 3.21 6.41 -17.28
C GLU A 325 1.93 5.63 -17.54
N ASN A 326 1.57 4.77 -16.60
CA ASN A 326 0.33 4.01 -16.63
C ASN A 326 -0.83 4.80 -16.04
N ASN A 327 -2.04 4.60 -16.56
CA ASN A 327 -3.27 5.27 -16.13
C ASN A 327 -3.25 6.81 -16.34
N ILE A 328 -2.49 7.28 -17.32
CA ILE A 328 -2.39 8.69 -17.70
C ILE A 328 -2.40 8.76 -19.23
N SER A 329 -3.19 9.69 -19.78
CA SER A 329 -3.20 10.02 -21.21
C SER A 329 -2.61 11.41 -21.40
N ILE A 330 -1.69 11.58 -22.34
CA ILE A 330 -1.16 12.90 -22.72
C ILE A 330 -2.08 13.49 -23.78
N TYR A 331 -2.62 14.68 -23.53
CA TYR A 331 -3.50 15.36 -24.47
C TYR A 331 -2.82 16.50 -25.23
N SER A 332 -1.84 17.14 -24.63
CA SER A 332 -1.16 18.28 -25.23
C SER A 332 0.31 18.33 -24.83
N LEU A 333 1.13 18.89 -25.73
CA LEU A 333 2.57 19.11 -25.56
C LEU A 333 2.89 20.58 -25.84
N ALA A 334 3.79 21.15 -25.04
CA ALA A 334 4.43 22.41 -25.35
C ALA A 334 5.90 22.36 -24.95
N GLN A 335 6.74 23.18 -25.58
CA GLN A 335 8.15 23.28 -25.22
C GLN A 335 8.39 24.55 -24.39
N MET A 336 9.20 24.42 -23.35
CA MET A 336 9.68 25.54 -22.54
C MET A 336 10.91 26.21 -23.19
N PRO A 337 11.23 27.47 -22.81
CA PRO A 337 12.42 28.17 -23.32
C PRO A 337 13.75 27.46 -23.03
N ASN A 338 13.80 26.66 -21.96
CA ASN A 338 14.95 25.84 -21.60
C ASN A 338 15.06 24.53 -22.40
N GLY A 339 14.13 24.27 -23.33
CA GLY A 339 14.06 23.05 -24.13
C GLY A 339 13.31 21.86 -23.49
N HIS A 340 12.86 21.99 -22.25
CA HIS A 340 12.05 20.96 -21.59
C HIS A 340 10.63 20.90 -22.15
N MET A 341 9.97 19.78 -22.01
CA MET A 341 8.61 19.57 -22.48
C MET A 341 7.61 19.68 -21.35
N ILE A 342 6.52 20.40 -21.59
CA ILE A 342 5.33 20.42 -20.72
C ILE A 342 4.30 19.44 -21.28
N LEU A 343 3.75 18.58 -20.42
CA LEU A 343 2.71 17.62 -20.77
C LEU A 343 1.42 17.94 -20.02
N GLY A 344 0.36 18.24 -20.78
CA GLY A 344 -1.01 18.31 -20.25
C GLY A 344 -1.67 16.94 -20.30
N THR A 345 -2.22 16.48 -19.18
CA THR A 345 -2.77 15.12 -19.06
C THR A 345 -4.26 15.07 -18.79
N GLY A 346 -4.86 13.90 -19.10
CA GLY A 346 -6.28 13.59 -18.87
C GLY A 346 -6.59 13.30 -17.41
N SER A 347 -7.61 12.58 -17.17
CA SER A 347 -8.41 12.26 -15.96
C SER A 347 -7.84 12.51 -14.54
N LYS A 348 -6.54 12.71 -14.39
CA LYS A 348 -5.90 13.10 -13.12
C LYS A 348 -5.56 14.58 -13.04
N GLY A 349 -5.66 15.32 -14.15
CA GLY A 349 -5.34 16.75 -14.23
C GLY A 349 -3.88 17.06 -13.83
N HIS A 350 -2.95 16.17 -14.16
CA HIS A 350 -1.54 16.37 -13.87
C HIS A 350 -0.87 17.18 -14.98
N LEU A 351 -0.02 18.10 -14.58
CA LEU A 351 0.89 18.84 -15.45
C LEU A 351 2.32 18.37 -15.16
N TYR A 352 3.00 17.85 -16.18
CA TYR A 352 4.37 17.37 -16.05
C TYR A 352 5.34 18.24 -16.84
N GLU A 353 6.56 18.35 -16.34
CA GLU A 353 7.74 18.80 -17.07
C GLU A 353 8.66 17.58 -17.28
N VAL A 354 9.15 17.42 -18.49
CA VAL A 354 10.12 16.37 -18.87
C VAL A 354 11.35 17.04 -19.45
N SER A 355 12.49 16.86 -18.80
CA SER A 355 13.79 17.45 -19.18
C SER A 355 14.62 16.52 -20.05
N ASN A 356 14.62 15.22 -19.75
CA ASN A 356 15.36 14.17 -20.41
C ASN A 356 14.65 12.81 -20.26
N PRO A 357 15.09 11.77 -20.97
CA PRO A 357 14.55 10.42 -20.76
C PRO A 357 14.62 9.96 -19.30
N GLY A 358 13.46 9.77 -18.69
CA GLY A 358 13.32 9.34 -17.30
C GLY A 358 13.51 10.44 -16.25
N ASP A 359 13.74 11.68 -16.65
CA ASP A 359 13.97 12.84 -15.79
C ASP A 359 12.79 13.81 -15.95
N TRP A 360 11.90 13.87 -14.96
CA TRP A 360 10.65 14.61 -15.03
C TRP A 360 10.17 15.08 -13.65
N SER A 361 9.33 16.08 -13.66
CA SER A 361 8.67 16.63 -12.48
C SER A 361 7.16 16.67 -12.65
N LEU A 362 6.41 16.31 -11.62
CA LEU A 362 5.01 16.66 -11.49
C LEU A 362 4.92 18.11 -11.01
N LEU A 363 4.54 19.02 -11.90
CA LEU A 363 4.47 20.45 -11.61
C LEU A 363 3.24 20.80 -10.79
N HIS A 364 2.06 20.38 -11.28
CA HIS A 364 0.77 20.66 -10.66
C HIS A 364 -0.16 19.47 -10.74
N THR A 365 -1.04 19.35 -9.76
CA THR A 365 -2.17 18.43 -9.74
C THR A 365 -3.45 19.24 -9.57
N LEU A 366 -4.30 19.25 -10.60
CA LEU A 366 -5.59 19.90 -10.55
C LEU A 366 -6.60 19.06 -9.75
N GLU A 367 -7.79 19.63 -9.51
CA GLU A 367 -8.87 18.91 -8.83
C GLU A 367 -9.21 17.57 -9.51
N ALA A 368 -9.61 16.61 -8.70
CA ALA A 368 -9.92 15.26 -9.18
C ALA A 368 -11.00 15.28 -10.28
N GLY A 369 -10.69 14.65 -11.41
CA GLY A 369 -11.55 14.61 -12.58
C GLY A 369 -11.32 15.74 -13.58
N SER A 370 -10.48 16.74 -13.27
CA SER A 370 -10.05 17.73 -14.24
C SER A 370 -9.13 17.12 -15.30
N GLU A 371 -9.15 17.68 -16.50
CA GLU A 371 -8.32 17.26 -17.63
C GLU A 371 -7.66 18.50 -18.25
N ILE A 372 -6.36 18.43 -18.53
CA ILE A 372 -5.63 19.48 -19.26
C ILE A 372 -5.60 19.08 -20.74
N THR A 373 -6.52 19.65 -21.51
CA THR A 373 -6.72 19.30 -22.91
C THR A 373 -5.83 20.09 -23.88
N GLY A 374 -5.30 21.25 -23.42
CA GLY A 374 -4.40 22.08 -24.20
C GLY A 374 -3.35 22.75 -23.33
N VAL A 375 -2.14 22.91 -23.84
CA VAL A 375 -1.05 23.74 -23.30
C VAL A 375 -0.59 24.64 -24.45
N ILE A 376 -0.95 25.90 -24.39
CA ILE A 376 -0.80 26.85 -25.51
C ILE A 376 0.13 27.98 -25.09
N PRO A 377 1.23 28.26 -25.82
CA PRO A 377 2.05 29.44 -25.57
C PRO A 377 1.25 30.74 -25.60
N ALA A 378 1.40 31.58 -24.60
CA ALA A 378 0.62 32.83 -24.45
C ALA A 378 1.21 34.02 -25.23
N GLY A 379 2.35 33.83 -25.91
CA GLY A 379 3.08 34.87 -26.65
C GLY A 379 4.25 35.46 -25.87
N ASP A 380 4.20 35.52 -24.55
CA ASP A 380 5.33 35.87 -23.69
C ASP A 380 6.18 34.62 -23.39
N GLU A 381 7.50 34.77 -23.40
CA GLU A 381 8.43 33.67 -23.18
C GLU A 381 8.22 33.06 -21.77
N GLY A 382 7.98 31.75 -21.71
CA GLY A 382 7.74 31.01 -20.46
C GLY A 382 6.31 31.12 -19.91
N VAL A 383 5.38 31.76 -20.60
CA VAL A 383 3.97 31.87 -20.21
C VAL A 383 3.09 30.98 -21.10
N TYR A 384 2.18 30.21 -20.46
CA TYR A 384 1.29 29.28 -21.17
C TYR A 384 -0.14 29.41 -20.66
N TYR A 385 -1.10 29.23 -21.56
CA TYR A 385 -2.49 28.99 -21.21
C TYR A 385 -2.74 27.48 -21.14
N LEU A 386 -3.27 27.02 -20.00
CA LEU A 386 -3.73 25.65 -19.81
C LEU A 386 -5.24 25.62 -20.05
N ILE A 387 -5.65 24.83 -21.02
CA ILE A 387 -7.05 24.61 -21.35
C ILE A 387 -7.53 23.42 -20.52
N CYS A 388 -8.45 23.67 -19.59
CA CYS A 388 -8.89 22.66 -18.63
C CYS A 388 -10.36 22.31 -18.85
N SER A 389 -10.67 21.02 -18.80
CA SER A 389 -12.03 20.50 -18.82
C SER A 389 -12.42 19.91 -17.45
N ASN A 390 -13.74 19.88 -17.17
CA ASN A 390 -14.31 19.30 -15.96
C ASN A 390 -13.78 19.91 -14.63
N PRO A 391 -14.02 21.22 -14.36
CA PRO A 391 -14.80 22.21 -15.13
C PRO A 391 -14.01 22.91 -16.22
N GLY A 392 -14.74 23.58 -17.14
CA GLY A 392 -14.14 24.37 -18.20
C GLY A 392 -13.52 25.66 -17.67
N ARG A 393 -12.20 25.76 -17.65
CA ARG A 393 -11.45 26.92 -17.19
C ARG A 393 -10.14 27.07 -17.95
N ILE A 394 -9.67 28.30 -17.96
CA ILE A 394 -8.36 28.66 -18.51
C ILE A 394 -7.47 29.03 -17.33
N LEU A 395 -6.34 28.35 -17.19
CA LEU A 395 -5.31 28.70 -16.24
C LEU A 395 -4.14 29.34 -16.98
N LYS A 396 -3.44 30.25 -16.33
CA LYS A 396 -2.20 30.85 -16.80
C LYS A 396 -1.06 30.30 -15.98
N LEU A 397 -0.13 29.62 -16.62
CA LEU A 397 1.11 29.13 -16.06
C LEU A 397 2.25 30.09 -16.42
N ASP A 398 2.97 30.58 -15.42
CA ASP A 398 4.19 31.38 -15.61
C ASP A 398 5.38 30.60 -15.07
N THR A 399 6.25 30.12 -15.97
CA THR A 399 7.44 29.34 -15.58
C THR A 399 8.63 30.21 -15.14
N ASN A 400 8.50 31.54 -15.23
CA ASN A 400 9.52 32.48 -14.77
C ASN A 400 9.32 32.86 -13.30
N GLU A 401 8.15 32.58 -12.74
CA GLU A 401 7.79 32.86 -11.36
C GLU A 401 7.49 31.56 -10.61
N SER A 402 7.85 31.49 -9.35
CA SER A 402 7.48 30.39 -8.48
C SER A 402 6.44 30.82 -7.45
N SER A 403 5.50 29.96 -7.17
CA SER A 403 4.46 30.20 -6.17
C SER A 403 4.96 29.98 -4.75
N GLU A 404 4.35 30.71 -3.81
CA GLU A 404 4.34 30.29 -2.40
C GLU A 404 3.42 29.08 -2.25
N GLY A 405 3.86 28.08 -1.49
CA GLY A 405 3.07 26.88 -1.38
C GLY A 405 3.41 26.02 -0.18
N TYR A 406 2.73 24.90 -0.08
CA TYR A 406 3.04 23.93 0.96
C TYR A 406 2.92 22.50 0.44
N PHE A 407 3.77 21.64 0.99
CA PHE A 407 3.62 20.21 0.95
C PHE A 407 3.02 19.71 2.26
N GLN A 408 1.94 18.94 2.23
CA GLN A 408 1.35 18.30 3.41
C GLN A 408 1.49 16.78 3.28
N SER A 409 2.13 16.16 4.27
CA SER A 409 2.34 14.70 4.26
C SER A 409 1.03 13.91 4.33
N GLU A 410 1.06 12.63 3.96
CA GLU A 410 0.06 11.69 4.44
C GLU A 410 0.06 11.63 5.98
N VAL A 411 -0.98 11.05 6.55
CA VAL A 411 -1.06 10.80 8.00
C VAL A 411 -0.13 9.63 8.34
N VAL A 412 0.87 9.89 9.18
CA VAL A 412 1.82 8.88 9.64
C VAL A 412 1.27 8.19 10.88
N ASP A 413 1.10 6.87 10.83
CA ASP A 413 0.70 6.03 11.98
C ASP A 413 1.94 5.47 12.68
N PHE A 414 2.03 5.66 13.99
CA PHE A 414 3.10 5.13 14.85
C PHE A 414 2.66 3.86 15.60
N ASP A 415 1.55 3.24 15.20
CA ASP A 415 0.91 2.07 15.84
C ASP A 415 0.45 2.32 17.29
N HIS A 416 1.18 3.14 18.05
CA HIS A 416 0.93 3.44 19.45
C HIS A 416 1.15 4.94 19.74
N VAL A 417 0.57 5.40 20.84
CA VAL A 417 0.81 6.76 21.33
C VAL A 417 2.30 6.96 21.57
N SER A 418 2.90 7.89 20.85
CA SER A 418 4.33 8.17 20.82
C SER A 418 4.64 9.61 21.21
N LYS A 419 5.79 9.83 21.85
CA LYS A 419 6.40 11.14 22.01
C LYS A 419 7.26 11.43 20.79
N PHE A 420 7.23 12.67 20.33
CA PHE A 420 7.98 13.10 19.16
C PHE A 420 9.28 13.81 19.55
N GLY A 421 10.34 13.48 18.83
CA GLY A 421 11.66 14.06 18.96
C GLY A 421 11.88 15.20 17.97
N SER A 422 13.13 15.37 17.48
CA SER A 422 13.44 16.36 16.45
C SER A 422 12.84 15.99 15.10
N PHE A 423 12.56 17.03 14.32
CA PHE A 423 12.17 16.98 12.92
C PHE A 423 13.29 17.59 12.08
N GLN A 424 13.73 16.96 11.02
CA GLN A 424 14.87 17.37 10.22
C GLN A 424 14.49 17.46 8.75
N VAL A 425 14.82 18.58 8.13
CA VAL A 425 14.63 18.83 6.70
C VAL A 425 15.99 18.98 6.04
N TYR A 426 16.26 18.17 5.04
CA TYR A 426 17.50 18.22 4.28
C TYR A 426 17.25 18.88 2.93
N SER A 427 17.81 20.06 2.77
CA SER A 427 17.79 20.83 1.54
C SER A 427 19.22 21.23 1.16
N ASN A 428 19.43 21.51 -0.11
CA ASN A 428 20.73 22.05 -0.54
C ASN A 428 20.95 23.43 0.10
N PRO A 429 22.11 23.70 0.71
CA PRO A 429 22.36 25.00 1.33
C PRO A 429 22.43 26.09 0.25
N GLY A 430 21.38 26.86 0.12
CA GLY A 430 21.32 28.09 -0.67
C GLY A 430 21.14 29.30 0.25
N GLU A 431 21.62 30.45 -0.15
CA GLU A 431 21.42 31.68 0.63
C GLU A 431 19.94 32.06 0.67
N GLY A 432 19.36 32.11 1.85
CA GLY A 432 18.30 33.05 2.19
C GLY A 432 16.88 32.58 2.35
N SER A 433 16.49 31.36 1.98
CA SER A 433 15.10 30.91 2.18
C SER A 433 15.01 29.83 3.23
N GLN A 434 14.25 30.09 4.30
CA GLN A 434 13.95 29.09 5.32
C GLN A 434 12.67 28.36 4.95
N ILE A 435 12.74 27.03 4.93
CA ILE A 435 11.53 26.22 4.86
C ILE A 435 10.87 26.22 6.22
N GLY A 436 9.60 26.68 6.28
CA GLY A 436 8.78 26.55 7.46
C GLY A 436 8.33 25.11 7.66
N VAL A 437 8.19 24.70 8.91
CA VAL A 437 7.65 23.37 9.25
C VAL A 437 6.51 23.51 10.22
N GLU A 438 5.36 22.98 9.86
CA GLU A 438 4.21 22.83 10.74
C GLU A 438 3.92 21.37 10.98
N VAL A 439 3.43 21.06 12.18
CA VAL A 439 3.00 19.71 12.55
C VAL A 439 1.67 19.73 13.26
N ARG A 440 0.92 18.63 13.15
CA ARG A 440 -0.26 18.37 13.96
C ARG A 440 -0.32 16.91 14.33
N GLY A 441 -1.01 16.56 15.43
CA GLY A 441 -1.12 15.19 15.90
C GLY A 441 -2.49 14.85 16.47
N GLY A 442 -2.83 13.56 16.45
CA GLY A 442 -4.11 13.05 16.92
C GLY A 442 -4.09 11.56 17.19
N ASN A 443 -5.24 11.04 17.62
CA ASN A 443 -5.40 9.60 17.94
C ASN A 443 -6.46 8.91 17.07
N LEU A 444 -6.92 9.57 16.01
CA LEU A 444 -7.75 9.01 14.95
C LEU A 444 -7.00 9.09 13.62
N GLU A 445 -7.13 8.07 12.78
CA GLU A 445 -6.46 8.01 11.47
C GLU A 445 -6.87 9.17 10.55
N SER A 446 -8.13 9.55 10.56
CA SER A 446 -8.60 10.71 9.80
C SER A 446 -8.58 11.95 10.70
N PRO A 447 -7.87 13.02 10.30
CA PRO A 447 -7.85 14.27 11.04
C PRO A 447 -9.24 14.84 11.25
N ASP A 448 -9.58 15.14 12.49
CA ASP A 448 -10.83 15.74 12.91
C ASP A 448 -10.59 16.86 13.94
N ARG A 449 -11.68 17.41 14.52
CA ARG A 449 -11.61 18.48 15.53
C ARG A 449 -10.88 18.09 16.84
N THR A 450 -10.53 16.82 17.02
CA THR A 450 -9.79 16.35 18.22
C THR A 450 -8.28 16.33 17.99
N TRP A 451 -7.85 16.50 16.75
CA TRP A 451 -6.45 16.72 16.44
C TRP A 451 -6.00 18.09 16.96
N THR A 452 -4.70 18.25 17.22
CA THR A 452 -4.13 19.56 17.50
C THR A 452 -4.27 20.48 16.28
N GLU A 453 -4.34 21.78 16.53
CA GLU A 453 -4.14 22.76 15.46
C GLU A 453 -2.72 22.63 14.90
N TRP A 454 -2.53 23.08 13.65
CA TRP A 454 -1.20 23.17 13.07
C TRP A 454 -0.30 24.04 13.95
N THR A 455 0.88 23.52 14.29
CA THR A 455 1.84 24.17 15.15
C THR A 455 3.15 24.33 14.39
N GLU A 456 3.57 25.58 14.21
CA GLU A 456 4.85 25.89 13.61
C GLU A 456 5.99 25.45 14.55
N LEU A 457 6.99 24.78 14.01
CA LEU A 457 8.14 24.31 14.73
C LEU A 457 9.27 25.33 14.69
N ALA A 458 9.79 25.69 15.88
CA ALA A 458 11.00 26.50 15.96
C ALA A 458 12.24 25.65 15.64
N GLY A 459 13.08 26.11 14.73
CA GLY A 459 14.29 25.40 14.33
C GLY A 459 15.31 26.27 13.61
N GLU A 460 16.50 25.75 13.46
CA GLU A 460 17.60 26.38 12.72
C GLU A 460 18.37 25.30 11.94
N ASN A 461 18.90 25.66 10.78
CA ASN A 461 19.74 24.80 9.95
C ASN A 461 19.06 23.45 9.59
N GLY A 462 17.76 23.48 9.34
CA GLY A 462 16.99 22.27 8.97
C GLY A 462 16.68 21.31 10.13
N VAL A 463 16.96 21.69 11.38
CA VAL A 463 16.61 20.89 12.58
C VAL A 463 15.59 21.66 13.43
N PHE A 464 14.42 21.05 13.64
CA PHE A 464 13.29 21.63 14.35
C PHE A 464 12.96 20.82 15.60
N LEU A 465 12.54 21.49 16.68
CA LEU A 465 12.13 20.84 17.92
C LEU A 465 10.62 20.59 17.90
N ASN A 466 10.23 19.33 17.96
CA ASN A 466 8.82 18.97 17.97
C ASN A 466 8.20 19.21 19.36
N SER A 467 7.12 19.97 19.40
CA SER A 467 6.39 20.35 20.63
C SER A 467 5.02 19.69 20.75
N LEU A 468 4.66 18.75 19.85
CA LEU A 468 3.38 18.07 19.91
C LEU A 468 3.21 17.26 21.19
N PRO A 469 1.98 17.22 21.75
CA PRO A 469 1.65 16.25 22.78
C PRO A 469 1.75 14.82 22.23
N PRO A 470 2.01 13.81 23.09
CA PRO A 470 2.05 12.43 22.67
C PRO A 470 0.77 12.03 21.93
N SER A 471 0.92 11.46 20.75
CA SER A 471 -0.17 11.07 19.85
C SER A 471 0.20 9.80 19.07
N ARG A 472 -0.81 9.06 18.58
CA ARG A 472 -0.58 7.91 17.70
C ARG A 472 -0.28 8.34 16.25
N PHE A 473 -0.94 9.40 15.78
CA PHE A 473 -0.81 9.88 14.41
C PHE A 473 -0.18 11.26 14.40
N MET A 474 0.59 11.53 13.36
CA MET A 474 1.18 12.84 13.07
C MET A 474 1.04 13.16 11.59
N GLN A 475 0.93 14.44 11.28
CA GLN A 475 1.00 14.97 9.93
C GLN A 475 1.86 16.23 9.97
N TYR A 476 2.64 16.46 8.92
CA TYR A 476 3.49 17.66 8.81
C TYR A 476 3.22 18.42 7.52
N ARG A 477 3.55 19.70 7.53
CA ARG A 477 3.63 20.57 6.37
C ARG A 477 5.02 21.17 6.24
N LEU A 478 5.47 21.27 5.00
CA LEU A 478 6.63 22.07 4.62
C LEU A 478 6.10 23.29 3.90
N LEU A 479 6.46 24.48 4.40
CA LEU A 479 6.03 25.77 3.85
C LEU A 479 7.16 26.33 3.00
N PHE A 480 6.87 26.61 1.74
CA PHE A 480 7.77 27.22 0.79
C PHE A 480 7.37 28.68 0.64
N GLY A 481 8.25 29.58 1.09
CA GLY A 481 7.99 31.01 1.02
C GLY A 481 8.40 31.63 -0.32
N ASP A 482 8.27 32.96 -0.35
CA ASP A 482 8.62 33.79 -1.50
C ASP A 482 10.11 33.69 -1.83
N GLY A 483 10.46 33.47 -3.09
CA GLY A 483 11.84 33.44 -3.60
C GLY A 483 12.40 32.05 -3.88
N ALA A 484 13.69 32.00 -4.23
CA ALA A 484 14.37 30.74 -4.55
C ALA A 484 14.55 29.86 -3.31
N VAL A 485 13.60 28.98 -3.06
CA VAL A 485 13.68 27.97 -2.00
C VAL A 485 14.46 26.77 -2.54
N PRO A 486 15.50 26.30 -1.83
CA PRO A 486 16.27 25.16 -2.27
C PRO A 486 15.45 23.87 -2.25
N PRO A 487 15.75 22.89 -3.14
CA PRO A 487 15.05 21.61 -3.16
C PRO A 487 15.10 20.90 -1.82
N VAL A 488 13.97 20.30 -1.40
CA VAL A 488 13.89 19.44 -0.22
C VAL A 488 14.03 18.00 -0.65
N HIS A 489 15.16 17.37 -0.31
CA HIS A 489 15.48 16.01 -0.70
C HIS A 489 15.05 14.95 0.33
N GLN A 490 14.97 15.33 1.60
CA GLN A 490 14.66 14.37 2.65
C GLN A 490 14.01 15.08 3.85
N VAL A 491 13.03 14.39 4.40
CA VAL A 491 12.44 14.73 5.70
C VAL A 491 12.65 13.54 6.63
N ARG A 492 13.17 13.82 7.83
CA ARG A 492 13.40 12.81 8.86
C ARG A 492 12.84 13.27 10.18
N PHE A 493 12.15 12.40 10.87
CA PHE A 493 11.63 12.69 12.20
C PHE A 493 11.72 11.49 13.11
N PHE A 494 11.79 11.76 14.40
CA PHE A 494 12.05 10.76 15.42
C PHE A 494 10.87 10.69 16.37
N SER A 495 10.51 9.46 16.74
CA SER A 495 9.45 9.19 17.71
C SER A 495 9.89 8.13 18.70
N ARG A 496 9.26 8.14 19.86
CA ARG A 496 9.44 7.12 20.88
C ARG A 496 8.08 6.71 21.42
N THR A 497 7.73 5.45 21.25
CA THR A 497 6.48 4.89 21.75
C THR A 497 6.42 5.01 23.29
N GLN A 498 5.26 5.38 23.83
CA GLN A 498 5.04 5.38 25.27
C GLN A 498 5.09 3.94 25.79
N ASN A 499 5.90 3.69 26.85
CA ASN A 499 5.99 2.38 27.43
C ASN A 499 4.64 1.91 28.02
N LEU A 500 4.22 0.70 27.67
CA LEU A 500 3.03 0.01 28.17
C LEU A 500 3.46 -1.07 29.17
N ALA A 501 2.62 -1.36 30.16
CA ALA A 501 2.94 -2.41 31.11
C ALA A 501 2.76 -3.79 30.45
N PRO A 502 3.73 -4.70 30.60
CA PRO A 502 3.60 -6.07 30.16
C PRO A 502 2.52 -6.81 30.96
N LEU A 503 1.88 -7.79 30.34
CA LEU A 503 0.79 -8.56 30.94
C LEU A 503 1.10 -10.05 30.89
N ILE A 504 0.82 -10.76 32.00
CA ILE A 504 0.74 -12.21 32.02
C ILE A 504 -0.69 -12.59 31.60
N THR A 505 -0.84 -13.37 30.52
CA THR A 505 -2.16 -13.76 30.00
C THR A 505 -2.62 -15.12 30.48
N THR A 506 -1.68 -15.99 30.83
CA THR A 506 -1.97 -17.38 31.29
C THR A 506 -0.84 -17.88 32.17
N ILE A 507 -1.17 -18.52 33.26
CA ILE A 507 -0.24 -19.35 34.05
C ILE A 507 -0.81 -20.77 34.06
N LYS A 508 0.02 -21.74 33.79
CA LYS A 508 -0.35 -23.15 33.81
C LYS A 508 0.61 -23.94 34.69
N ILE A 509 0.05 -24.64 35.64
CA ILE A 509 0.75 -25.62 36.45
C ILE A 509 0.67 -26.94 35.68
N LEU A 510 1.80 -27.52 35.35
CA LEU A 510 1.88 -28.83 34.69
C LEU A 510 1.78 -29.96 35.72
N ASP A 511 1.54 -31.19 35.28
CA ASP A 511 1.51 -32.35 36.12
C ASP A 511 2.83 -32.46 36.93
N SER A 512 2.74 -32.85 38.20
CA SER A 512 3.89 -33.03 39.06
C SER A 512 4.79 -34.16 38.56
N GLY A 513 6.03 -34.20 39.03
CA GLY A 513 6.97 -35.26 38.68
C GLY A 513 7.72 -35.05 37.35
N TYR A 514 7.72 -33.83 36.81
CA TYR A 514 8.46 -33.51 35.59
C TYR A 514 9.32 -32.26 35.73
N GLU A 515 10.52 -32.27 35.10
CA GLU A 515 11.38 -31.09 34.96
C GLU A 515 11.69 -30.80 33.50
N THR A 516 11.95 -29.54 33.19
CA THR A 516 12.39 -29.08 31.85
C THR A 516 13.89 -29.27 31.67
N ARG A 517 14.31 -29.73 30.47
CA ARG A 517 15.72 -29.72 30.05
C ARG A 517 15.87 -29.13 28.66
N THR A 518 16.84 -28.23 28.50
CA THR A 518 17.24 -27.65 27.21
C THR A 518 18.25 -28.56 26.51
N PHE A 519 18.02 -28.79 25.21
CA PHE A 519 18.97 -29.50 24.34
C PHE A 519 19.68 -28.51 23.44
N THR A 520 21.00 -28.48 23.47
CA THR A 520 21.80 -27.93 22.40
C THR A 520 21.91 -28.99 21.29
N THR A 521 21.49 -28.64 20.10
CA THR A 521 21.58 -29.49 18.91
C THR A 521 23.04 -29.78 18.52
N GLN A 522 23.64 -30.79 19.17
CA GLN A 522 24.79 -31.53 18.62
C GLN A 522 24.77 -32.96 19.23
N SER A 523 23.91 -33.82 18.72
CA SER A 523 24.13 -35.26 18.76
C SER A 523 23.19 -36.00 17.82
N THR A 524 23.73 -36.42 16.68
CA THR A 524 23.19 -37.48 15.84
C THR A 524 23.38 -38.82 16.54
N ASN A 525 22.49 -39.18 17.42
CA ASN A 525 22.28 -40.59 17.80
C ASN A 525 20.82 -40.82 18.15
N PRO A 526 20.13 -41.76 17.50
CA PRO A 526 18.77 -42.10 17.83
C PRO A 526 18.79 -43.05 19.04
N SER A 527 18.78 -42.49 20.22
CA SER A 527 18.55 -43.31 21.45
C SER A 527 17.09 -43.21 21.87
N VAL A 528 16.40 -44.29 21.51
CA VAL A 528 15.25 -44.87 22.21
C VAL A 528 14.07 -43.98 22.51
N ASP A 529 13.10 -44.13 21.62
CA ASP A 529 11.68 -43.72 21.68
C ASP A 529 10.91 -44.35 22.88
N LEU A 530 11.36 -44.19 24.09
CA LEU A 530 10.57 -44.63 25.27
C LEU A 530 9.68 -43.49 25.81
N ALA A 531 9.95 -42.23 25.43
CA ALA A 531 9.15 -41.07 25.84
C ALA A 531 7.92 -40.83 24.92
N ARG A 532 7.77 -41.58 23.82
CA ARG A 532 6.66 -41.39 22.88
C ARG A 532 5.34 -41.99 23.35
N SER A 533 5.31 -42.74 24.42
CA SER A 533 4.12 -43.45 24.90
C SER A 533 3.36 -42.77 26.02
N LEU A 534 3.96 -41.79 26.69
CA LEU A 534 3.35 -41.13 27.83
C LEU A 534 3.36 -39.61 27.65
N ASN A 535 2.26 -39.03 27.27
CA ASN A 535 1.97 -37.59 27.25
C ASN A 535 2.29 -36.75 26.01
N SER A 536 1.82 -37.16 24.85
CA SER A 536 1.73 -36.24 23.68
C SER A 536 0.88 -34.98 23.93
N GLY A 537 0.02 -34.97 24.94
CA GLY A 537 -0.82 -33.86 25.33
C GLY A 537 -0.07 -32.74 26.06
N VAL A 538 0.73 -33.12 27.08
CA VAL A 538 1.45 -32.15 27.93
C VAL A 538 2.59 -31.46 27.19
N GLU A 539 3.37 -32.19 26.37
CA GLU A 539 4.42 -31.60 25.53
C GLU A 539 3.86 -30.65 24.46
N ALA A 540 2.72 -30.99 23.86
CA ALA A 540 2.08 -30.12 22.88
C ALA A 540 1.53 -28.84 23.51
N GLU A 541 1.06 -28.92 24.74
CA GLU A 541 0.55 -27.79 25.49
C GLU A 541 1.69 -26.89 26.00
N PHE A 542 2.77 -27.48 26.50
CA PHE A 542 3.97 -26.75 26.87
C PHE A 542 4.60 -26.01 25.69
N ALA A 543 4.71 -26.66 24.54
CA ALA A 543 5.24 -26.04 23.33
C ALA A 543 4.41 -24.83 22.83
N LYS A 544 3.13 -24.76 23.15
CA LYS A 544 2.26 -23.61 22.84
C LYS A 544 2.47 -22.43 23.79
N LEU A 545 2.97 -22.66 24.97
CA LEU A 545 3.19 -21.66 26.03
C LEU A 545 4.59 -21.05 25.96
N ALA A 546 5.58 -21.80 25.47
CA ALA A 546 6.96 -21.34 25.35
C ALA A 546 7.15 -20.39 24.14
N ASN A 547 7.49 -19.13 24.38
CA ASN A 547 7.65 -18.11 23.36
C ASN A 547 8.92 -18.22 22.48
N LYS A 548 9.87 -19.10 22.81
CA LYS A 548 11.13 -19.26 22.04
C LYS A 548 11.25 -20.68 21.48
N PRO A 549 11.72 -20.88 20.24
CA PRO A 549 11.83 -22.21 19.61
C PRO A 549 13.08 -22.98 20.06
N ARG A 550 13.42 -22.96 21.35
CA ARG A 550 14.38 -23.92 21.90
C ARG A 550 13.62 -25.21 22.13
N GLN A 551 14.19 -26.33 21.70
CA GLN A 551 13.62 -27.66 21.99
C GLN A 551 13.75 -27.95 23.47
N VAL A 552 12.78 -27.48 24.24
CA VAL A 552 12.64 -27.82 25.68
C VAL A 552 11.76 -29.05 25.78
N LYS A 553 12.21 -30.07 26.47
CA LYS A 553 11.46 -31.30 26.72
C LYS A 553 11.28 -31.51 28.20
N LEU A 554 10.13 -32.10 28.53
CA LEU A 554 9.84 -32.55 29.88
C LEU A 554 10.47 -33.94 30.14
N PHE A 555 11.10 -34.10 31.26
CA PHE A 555 11.69 -35.35 31.74
C PHE A 555 11.10 -35.74 33.10
N PRO A 556 10.78 -37.02 33.29
CA PRO A 556 10.31 -37.49 34.60
C PRO A 556 11.35 -37.23 35.69
N LYS A 557 10.92 -36.56 36.73
CA LYS A 557 11.71 -36.32 37.97
C LYS A 557 10.76 -36.17 39.15
N PRO A 558 10.57 -37.26 39.94
CA PRO A 558 9.74 -37.22 41.14
C PRO A 558 10.15 -36.08 42.07
N GLY A 559 9.19 -35.43 42.72
CA GLY A 559 9.42 -34.29 43.60
C GLY A 559 9.79 -32.99 42.88
N SER A 560 9.44 -32.85 41.61
CA SER A 560 9.58 -31.63 40.84
C SER A 560 8.22 -31.15 40.33
N GLN A 561 8.06 -29.83 40.28
CA GLN A 561 6.91 -29.16 39.69
C GLN A 561 7.37 -28.22 38.59
N THR A 562 6.67 -28.22 37.47
CA THR A 562 6.91 -27.28 36.35
C THR A 562 5.72 -26.35 36.19
N VAL A 563 6.01 -25.05 36.06
CA VAL A 563 5.04 -24.02 35.72
C VAL A 563 5.45 -23.35 34.40
N ALA A 564 4.48 -23.02 33.57
CA ALA A 564 4.69 -22.25 32.36
C ALA A 564 3.68 -21.11 32.30
N TRP A 565 4.08 -20.01 31.64
CA TRP A 565 3.20 -18.85 31.47
C TRP A 565 3.35 -18.25 30.09
N ARG A 566 2.40 -17.41 29.75
CA ARG A 566 2.44 -16.59 28.52
C ARG A 566 2.31 -15.15 28.92
N SER A 567 3.17 -14.33 28.34
CA SER A 567 3.15 -12.86 28.47
C SER A 567 2.98 -12.21 27.12
N ILE A 568 2.47 -11.00 27.13
CA ILE A 568 2.43 -10.08 26.01
C ILE A 568 2.94 -8.73 26.47
N ASP A 569 3.65 -8.06 25.59
CA ASP A 569 4.06 -6.68 25.72
C ASP A 569 3.65 -5.89 24.47
N GLY A 570 2.98 -4.73 24.67
CA GLY A 570 2.45 -3.92 23.59
C GLY A 570 3.54 -3.17 22.81
N ASN A 571 4.73 -3.00 23.41
CA ASN A 571 5.88 -2.34 22.78
C ASN A 571 6.85 -3.34 22.13
N GLY A 572 6.67 -4.65 22.42
CA GLY A 572 7.59 -5.70 21.99
C GLY A 572 8.92 -5.67 22.73
N ASP A 573 8.91 -5.19 23.98
CA ASP A 573 10.08 -5.10 24.85
C ASP A 573 10.57 -6.49 25.28
N ASP A 574 11.87 -6.62 25.60
CA ASP A 574 12.40 -7.80 26.25
C ASP A 574 11.93 -7.83 27.69
N LEU A 575 11.51 -9.01 28.13
CA LEU A 575 10.87 -9.19 29.43
C LEU A 575 11.72 -10.04 30.36
N SER A 576 11.68 -9.70 31.65
CA SER A 576 12.24 -10.49 32.73
C SER A 576 11.12 -10.91 33.72
N TYR A 577 11.28 -12.09 34.35
CA TYR A 577 10.24 -12.67 35.19
C TYR A 577 10.76 -13.01 36.57
N SER A 578 9.89 -12.84 37.55
CA SER A 578 10.09 -13.43 38.88
C SER A 578 8.91 -14.33 39.24
N VAL A 579 9.21 -15.43 39.94
CA VAL A 579 8.23 -16.44 40.35
C VAL A 579 8.26 -16.62 41.85
N LYS A 580 7.11 -16.50 42.49
CA LYS A 580 6.96 -16.63 43.93
C LYS A 580 5.84 -17.61 44.25
N LEU A 581 6.00 -18.37 45.34
CA LEU A 581 5.09 -19.39 45.84
C LEU A 581 4.52 -18.97 47.20
N SER A 582 3.25 -19.24 47.47
CA SER A 582 2.60 -19.02 48.74
C SER A 582 1.67 -20.19 49.10
N ALA A 583 1.66 -20.65 50.34
CA ALA A 583 0.68 -21.61 50.82
C ALA A 583 -0.72 -20.97 50.83
N LEU A 584 -1.75 -21.76 50.56
CA LEU A 584 -3.12 -21.27 50.54
C LEU A 584 -3.54 -20.81 51.96
N GLY A 585 -4.04 -19.58 52.04
CA GLY A 585 -4.42 -18.95 53.32
C GLY A 585 -3.29 -18.14 53.98
N GLU A 586 -2.09 -18.13 53.40
CA GLU A 586 -0.99 -17.29 53.86
C GLU A 586 -0.77 -16.09 52.93
N ASP A 587 -0.28 -14.97 53.49
CA ASP A 587 0.06 -13.76 52.73
C ASP A 587 1.59 -13.64 52.44
N THR A 588 2.37 -14.64 52.93
CA THR A 588 3.82 -14.69 52.75
C THR A 588 4.17 -15.36 51.42
N TRP A 589 5.04 -14.71 50.62
CA TRP A 589 5.50 -15.21 49.35
C TRP A 589 6.98 -15.58 49.40
N VAL A 590 7.30 -16.80 49.04
CA VAL A 590 8.68 -17.31 48.93
C VAL A 590 9.12 -17.17 47.47
N THR A 591 10.24 -16.52 47.22
CA THR A 591 10.83 -16.39 45.89
C THR A 591 11.42 -17.74 45.45
N LEU A 592 10.95 -18.24 44.30
CA LEU A 592 11.48 -19.44 43.66
C LEU A 592 12.59 -19.10 42.66
N ALA A 593 12.41 -18.01 41.89
CA ALA A 593 13.37 -17.52 40.91
C ALA A 593 13.16 -16.04 40.64
N GLU A 594 14.22 -15.34 40.25
CA GLU A 594 14.23 -13.95 39.77
C GLU A 594 15.09 -13.86 38.52
N ASP A 595 14.91 -12.78 37.74
CA ASP A 595 15.66 -12.48 36.54
C ASP A 595 15.60 -13.59 35.47
N LEU A 596 14.44 -14.25 35.33
CA LEU A 596 14.23 -15.26 34.32
C LEU A 596 13.93 -14.60 32.97
N GLU A 597 14.57 -15.08 31.92
CA GLU A 597 14.23 -14.75 30.52
C GLU A 597 13.24 -15.76 29.90
N GLU A 598 13.13 -16.94 30.49
CA GLU A 598 12.31 -18.03 30.03
C GLU A 598 10.87 -17.90 30.58
N THR A 599 9.88 -18.38 29.84
CA THR A 599 8.47 -18.37 30.24
C THR A 599 8.03 -19.64 30.93
N TYR A 600 8.93 -20.30 31.60
CA TYR A 600 8.71 -21.52 32.40
C TYR A 600 9.75 -21.64 33.52
N LEU A 601 9.38 -22.36 34.54
CA LEU A 601 10.25 -22.70 35.67
C LEU A 601 9.96 -24.12 36.14
N SER A 602 11.00 -24.94 36.31
CA SER A 602 10.93 -26.21 37.06
C SER A 602 11.66 -26.05 38.37
N TYR A 603 11.02 -26.46 39.47
CA TYR A 603 11.57 -26.37 40.81
C TYR A 603 11.29 -27.65 41.59
N THR A 604 12.04 -27.91 42.69
CA THR A 604 11.80 -29.03 43.55
C THR A 604 10.73 -28.72 44.61
N THR A 605 9.81 -29.65 44.83
CA THR A 605 8.75 -29.53 45.85
C THR A 605 9.20 -29.98 47.24
N GLN A 606 10.29 -30.75 47.34
CA GLN A 606 10.76 -31.42 48.56
C GLN A 606 11.07 -30.49 49.74
N GLY A 607 11.19 -29.19 49.51
CA GLY A 607 11.42 -28.20 50.57
C GLY A 607 10.16 -27.57 51.16
N PHE A 608 8.97 -27.92 50.61
CA PHE A 608 7.68 -27.36 51.02
C PHE A 608 6.86 -28.42 51.76
N ALA A 609 6.02 -27.96 52.67
CA ALA A 609 5.08 -28.86 53.38
C ALA A 609 3.98 -29.31 52.39
N ASP A 610 3.39 -30.46 52.63
CA ASP A 610 2.25 -30.94 51.87
C ASP A 610 1.05 -30.04 52.11
N GLY A 611 0.29 -29.73 51.00
CA GLY A 611 -0.88 -28.86 51.06
C GLY A 611 -1.08 -28.08 49.78
N TYR A 612 -2.06 -27.14 49.81
CA TYR A 612 -2.43 -26.34 48.68
C TYR A 612 -1.63 -25.04 48.60
N TYR A 613 -1.25 -24.67 47.36
CA TYR A 613 -0.40 -23.52 47.07
C TYR A 613 -0.95 -22.67 45.91
N ARG A 614 -0.51 -21.43 45.84
CA ARG A 614 -0.67 -20.51 44.70
C ARG A 614 0.72 -20.04 44.29
N LEU A 615 0.86 -19.80 42.99
CA LEU A 615 2.09 -19.27 42.40
C LEU A 615 1.80 -17.89 41.79
N LYS A 616 2.69 -16.92 42.05
CA LYS A 616 2.63 -15.59 41.46
C LYS A 616 3.79 -15.42 40.49
N VAL A 617 3.47 -15.05 39.23
CA VAL A 617 4.44 -14.63 38.26
C VAL A 617 4.35 -13.11 38.12
N THR A 618 5.48 -12.43 38.24
CA THR A 618 5.63 -11.00 37.96
C THR A 618 6.50 -10.87 36.74
N VAL A 619 6.10 -10.02 35.79
CA VAL A 619 6.84 -9.67 34.58
C VAL A 619 7.27 -8.23 34.66
N THR A 620 8.45 -7.90 34.17
CA THR A 620 8.97 -6.52 34.03
C THR A 620 9.61 -6.34 32.65
N ASP A 621 9.54 -5.12 32.14
CA ASP A 621 10.15 -4.68 30.89
C ASP A 621 11.46 -3.90 31.11
N ASP A 622 12.03 -4.00 32.30
CA ASP A 622 13.27 -3.32 32.70
C ASP A 622 14.50 -3.68 31.83
N PRO A 623 14.61 -4.85 31.19
CA PRO A 623 15.69 -5.08 30.24
C PRO A 623 15.72 -4.11 29.05
N SER A 624 14.56 -3.61 28.64
CA SER A 624 14.40 -2.67 27.51
C SER A 624 14.18 -1.22 27.92
N ASN A 625 13.84 -0.96 29.20
CA ASN A 625 13.45 0.37 29.68
C ASN A 625 14.32 0.84 30.85
N PRO A 626 14.59 2.17 30.93
CA PRO A 626 15.25 2.71 32.12
C PRO A 626 14.42 2.47 33.39
N ALA A 627 15.05 2.27 34.54
CA ALA A 627 14.39 1.97 35.82
C ALA A 627 13.29 3.00 36.21
N SER A 628 13.37 4.25 35.70
CA SER A 628 12.35 5.29 35.94
C SER A 628 11.09 5.13 35.07
N GLU A 629 11.15 4.31 34.03
CA GLU A 629 10.07 4.14 33.03
C GLU A 629 9.64 2.66 32.91
N ALA A 630 10.45 1.75 33.46
CA ALA A 630 10.12 0.33 33.49
C ALA A 630 8.79 0.07 34.21
N LYS A 631 8.03 -0.86 33.68
CA LYS A 631 6.71 -1.25 34.20
C LYS A 631 6.66 -2.73 34.50
N THR A 632 5.71 -3.08 35.34
CA THR A 632 5.51 -4.45 35.77
C THR A 632 4.06 -4.87 35.63
N GLY A 633 3.86 -6.16 35.37
CA GLY A 633 2.57 -6.84 35.44
C GLY A 633 2.67 -8.07 36.35
N GLU A 634 1.60 -8.50 36.98
CA GLU A 634 1.58 -9.72 37.79
C GLU A 634 0.29 -10.50 37.61
N GLN A 635 0.39 -11.81 37.80
CA GLN A 635 -0.75 -12.71 37.85
C GLN A 635 -0.51 -13.84 38.85
N VAL A 636 -1.58 -14.29 39.47
CA VAL A 636 -1.57 -15.44 40.41
C VAL A 636 -2.23 -16.62 39.68
N SER A 637 -1.65 -17.82 39.89
CA SER A 637 -2.16 -19.08 39.34
C SER A 637 -3.46 -19.54 40.03
N GLU A 638 -4.08 -20.54 39.44
CA GLU A 638 -5.02 -21.41 40.11
C GLU A 638 -4.34 -22.10 41.28
N VAL A 639 -5.14 -22.59 42.24
CA VAL A 639 -4.65 -23.37 43.40
C VAL A 639 -4.22 -24.75 42.90
N PHE A 640 -3.10 -25.23 43.38
CA PHE A 640 -2.60 -26.57 43.08
C PHE A 640 -2.03 -27.25 44.34
N LEU A 641 -1.94 -28.57 44.30
CA LEU A 641 -1.48 -29.40 45.40
C LEU A 641 0.02 -29.65 45.28
N ILE A 642 0.75 -29.50 46.41
CA ILE A 642 2.10 -30.06 46.62
C ILE A 642 1.93 -31.17 47.60
N ASP A 643 2.37 -32.37 47.22
CA ASP A 643 2.42 -33.55 48.07
C ASP A 643 3.73 -34.29 47.84
N ASN A 644 4.52 -34.42 48.90
CA ASN A 644 5.82 -35.08 48.87
C ASN A 644 5.79 -36.39 49.66
N THR A 645 4.64 -36.75 50.25
CA THR A 645 4.47 -37.92 51.10
C THR A 645 3.85 -39.07 50.31
N PRO A 646 4.57 -40.17 50.08
CA PRO A 646 4.01 -41.30 49.34
C PRO A 646 2.91 -42.01 50.16
N PRO A 647 1.94 -42.64 49.48
CA PRO A 647 0.89 -43.39 50.15
C PRO A 647 1.43 -44.55 51.03
N VAL A 648 0.71 -44.86 52.06
CA VAL A 648 1.05 -45.95 52.96
C VAL A 648 0.23 -47.17 52.62
N ILE A 649 0.89 -48.33 52.40
CA ILE A 649 0.23 -49.57 52.06
C ILE A 649 0.30 -50.48 53.32
N LEU A 650 -0.88 -50.94 53.73
CA LEU A 650 -1.00 -51.87 54.89
C LEU A 650 -1.71 -53.16 54.45
N LEU A 651 -1.17 -54.32 54.81
CA LEU A 651 -1.86 -55.59 54.69
C LEU A 651 -2.79 -55.76 55.87
N SER A 652 -4.10 -55.61 55.63
CA SER A 652 -5.11 -55.66 56.69
C SER A 652 -5.50 -57.06 57.06
N SER A 653 -5.62 -57.96 56.06
CA SER A 653 -5.83 -59.39 56.36
C SER A 653 -5.15 -60.28 55.32
N TYR A 654 -4.86 -61.50 55.72
CA TYR A 654 -4.32 -62.60 54.91
C TYR A 654 -5.06 -63.88 55.25
N ASP A 655 -5.82 -64.38 54.31
CA ASP A 655 -6.51 -65.65 54.48
C ASP A 655 -6.14 -66.64 53.35
N ARG A 656 -6.02 -67.91 53.69
CA ARG A 656 -5.66 -68.95 52.75
C ARG A 656 -6.62 -70.15 52.90
N ASP A 657 -7.35 -70.42 51.78
CA ASP A 657 -8.17 -71.63 51.66
C ASP A 657 -7.63 -72.51 50.53
N GLY A 658 -6.86 -73.53 50.89
CA GLY A 658 -6.14 -74.43 49.98
C GLY A 658 -5.04 -73.65 49.17
N ASP A 659 -5.18 -73.62 47.88
CA ASP A 659 -4.27 -72.93 46.99
C ASP A 659 -4.70 -71.50 46.69
N GLU A 660 -5.90 -71.07 47.12
CA GLU A 660 -6.40 -69.69 46.95
C GLU A 660 -5.94 -68.86 48.17
N VAL A 661 -5.37 -67.69 47.90
CA VAL A 661 -4.99 -66.70 48.88
C VAL A 661 -5.79 -65.43 48.67
N THR A 662 -6.48 -64.99 49.68
CA THR A 662 -7.18 -63.68 49.68
C THR A 662 -6.42 -62.70 50.52
N LEU A 663 -6.07 -61.54 49.94
CA LEU A 663 -5.40 -60.48 50.65
C LEU A 663 -6.36 -59.27 50.67
N GLU A 664 -6.53 -58.69 51.82
CA GLU A 664 -7.15 -57.38 52.02
C GLU A 664 -6.04 -56.37 52.31
N ILE A 665 -5.92 -55.42 51.40
CA ILE A 665 -4.84 -54.44 51.45
C ILE A 665 -5.48 -53.04 51.50
N THR A 666 -5.09 -52.22 52.44
CA THR A 666 -5.49 -50.80 52.48
C THR A 666 -4.32 -49.95 52.06
N ALA A 667 -4.62 -48.98 51.15
CA ALA A 667 -3.71 -47.89 50.80
C ALA A 667 -4.30 -46.58 51.29
N SER A 668 -3.48 -45.78 51.94
CA SER A 668 -3.95 -44.45 52.41
C SER A 668 -2.89 -43.40 52.22
N ASP A 669 -3.36 -42.21 51.82
CA ASP A 669 -2.59 -41.00 51.77
C ASP A 669 -3.19 -39.92 52.66
N SER A 670 -2.36 -39.05 53.26
CA SER A 670 -2.81 -38.01 54.19
C SER A 670 -3.21 -36.72 53.50
N THR A 671 -2.85 -36.53 52.22
CA THR A 671 -2.90 -35.25 51.51
C THR A 671 -3.59 -35.35 50.18
N SER A 672 -3.35 -36.44 49.44
CA SER A 672 -3.86 -36.65 48.09
C SER A 672 -4.75 -37.91 47.96
N LEU A 673 -5.39 -38.10 46.82
CA LEU A 673 -6.19 -39.28 46.52
C LEU A 673 -5.28 -40.40 45.99
N ILE A 674 -5.71 -41.66 46.16
CA ILE A 674 -5.08 -42.79 45.52
C ILE A 674 -5.49 -42.82 44.04
N ARG A 675 -4.52 -42.76 43.15
CA ARG A 675 -4.75 -42.66 41.70
C ARG A 675 -4.69 -43.97 40.96
N SER A 676 -3.72 -44.82 41.35
CA SER A 676 -3.55 -46.12 40.74
C SER A 676 -3.01 -47.17 41.72
N ALA A 677 -3.43 -48.38 41.50
CA ALA A 677 -2.83 -49.54 42.17
C ALA A 677 -2.58 -50.65 41.15
N THR A 678 -1.39 -51.22 41.22
CA THR A 678 -0.97 -52.31 40.34
C THR A 678 -0.29 -53.39 41.14
N TYR A 679 -0.35 -54.63 40.68
CA TYR A 679 0.39 -55.73 41.30
C TYR A 679 1.04 -56.61 40.28
N ARG A 680 2.06 -57.37 40.66
CA ARG A 680 2.62 -58.49 39.91
C ARG A 680 2.97 -59.62 40.79
N LEU A 681 2.79 -60.80 40.24
CA LEU A 681 3.15 -62.04 40.92
C LEU A 681 4.38 -62.71 40.28
N ASN A 682 5.40 -63.04 41.02
CA ASN A 682 6.66 -63.71 40.60
C ASN A 682 7.39 -62.98 39.43
N GLY A 683 7.27 -61.67 39.32
CA GLY A 683 7.93 -60.88 38.25
C GLY A 683 7.26 -60.94 36.89
N ASN A 684 6.02 -61.38 36.79
CA ASN A 684 5.18 -61.28 35.58
C ASN A 684 4.88 -59.82 35.21
N ASP A 685 4.09 -59.55 34.19
CA ASP A 685 3.63 -58.21 33.88
C ASP A 685 2.80 -57.61 35.03
N MET A 686 2.75 -56.29 35.10
CA MET A 686 1.95 -55.59 36.10
C MET A 686 0.48 -55.59 35.69
N ASP A 687 -0.39 -56.06 36.61
CA ASP A 687 -1.84 -56.01 36.44
C ASP A 687 -2.42 -54.88 37.32
N SER A 688 -3.46 -54.19 36.77
CA SER A 688 -4.18 -53.20 37.55
C SER A 688 -5.13 -53.85 38.54
N ILE A 689 -5.24 -53.29 39.73
CA ILE A 689 -6.22 -53.65 40.73
C ILE A 689 -7.13 -52.47 41.04
N HIS A 690 -8.43 -52.74 41.21
CA HIS A 690 -9.40 -51.73 41.61
C HIS A 690 -9.79 -51.95 43.08
N PRO A 691 -10.19 -50.86 43.77
CA PRO A 691 -10.67 -50.96 45.14
C PRO A 691 -11.98 -51.75 45.24
N GLU A 692 -12.44 -52.03 46.47
CA GLU A 692 -13.64 -52.85 46.72
C GLU A 692 -14.91 -52.23 46.07
N ASP A 693 -15.05 -50.96 46.03
CA ASP A 693 -16.15 -50.24 45.42
C ASP A 693 -16.00 -50.02 43.88
N GLY A 694 -14.79 -50.28 43.37
CA GLY A 694 -14.46 -50.19 41.93
C GLY A 694 -14.04 -48.81 41.46
N ILE A 695 -13.94 -47.79 42.31
CA ILE A 695 -13.62 -46.38 41.96
C ILE A 695 -12.44 -45.92 42.82
N LEU A 696 -11.42 -45.34 42.18
CA LEU A 696 -10.24 -44.75 42.84
C LEU A 696 -10.50 -43.24 43.00
N ASP A 697 -11.16 -42.82 44.06
CA ASP A 697 -11.55 -41.44 44.31
C ASP A 697 -11.45 -41.00 45.80
N GLU A 698 -10.84 -41.85 46.65
CA GLU A 698 -10.63 -41.57 48.06
C GLU A 698 -9.14 -41.53 48.42
N SER A 699 -8.85 -40.88 49.55
CA SER A 699 -7.49 -40.90 50.14
C SER A 699 -7.19 -42.20 50.95
N LEU A 700 -8.21 -43.05 51.18
CA LEU A 700 -8.11 -44.35 51.82
C LEU A 700 -8.88 -45.36 50.97
N GLU A 701 -8.16 -46.25 50.32
CA GLU A 701 -8.72 -47.27 49.43
C GLU A 701 -8.47 -48.69 49.99
N THR A 702 -9.44 -49.57 49.81
CA THR A 702 -9.33 -50.99 50.20
C THR A 702 -9.38 -51.88 48.99
N PHE A 703 -8.38 -52.78 48.86
CA PHE A 703 -8.23 -53.69 47.73
C PHE A 703 -8.38 -55.10 48.19
N ILE A 704 -9.20 -55.92 47.54
CA ILE A 704 -9.31 -57.36 47.81
C ILE A 704 -8.66 -58.10 46.63
N LEU A 705 -7.51 -58.71 46.88
CA LEU A 705 -6.76 -59.44 45.83
C LEU A 705 -6.86 -60.96 46.13
N LYS A 706 -7.46 -61.69 45.15
CA LYS A 706 -7.56 -63.14 45.18
C LYS A 706 -6.57 -63.72 44.21
N LEU A 707 -5.67 -64.57 44.70
CA LEU A 707 -4.59 -65.14 43.94
C LEU A 707 -4.55 -66.65 44.11
N ASP A 708 -4.25 -67.36 42.99
CA ASP A 708 -3.94 -68.75 43.01
C ASP A 708 -2.44 -68.94 43.37
N SER A 709 -2.17 -69.39 44.59
CA SER A 709 -0.82 -69.53 45.13
C SER A 709 -0.69 -70.83 45.82
N PRO A 710 -0.27 -71.94 45.13
CA PRO A 710 -0.06 -73.23 45.75
C PRO A 710 0.86 -73.19 46.95
N LYS A 711 0.57 -73.95 47.97
CA LYS A 711 1.35 -74.01 49.17
C LYS A 711 2.79 -74.41 48.84
N ASP A 712 3.76 -73.79 49.48
CA ASP A 712 5.19 -73.94 49.22
C ASP A 712 5.69 -73.56 47.85
N SER A 713 4.89 -72.79 47.05
CA SER A 713 5.28 -72.29 45.72
C SER A 713 6.41 -71.24 45.80
N GLY A 714 6.62 -70.63 46.90
CA GLY A 714 7.61 -69.58 47.11
C GLY A 714 7.29 -68.28 46.31
N GLN A 715 6.02 -68.14 45.91
CA GLN A 715 5.59 -66.98 45.15
C GLN A 715 5.79 -65.63 45.86
N SER A 716 6.10 -64.60 45.15
CA SER A 716 6.31 -63.23 45.64
C SER A 716 5.35 -62.25 44.95
N LEU A 717 4.59 -61.54 45.75
CA LEU A 717 3.73 -60.42 45.34
C LEU A 717 4.48 -59.11 45.46
N LEU A 718 4.46 -58.28 44.45
CA LEU A 718 4.77 -56.84 44.50
C LEU A 718 3.50 -56.06 44.16
N MET A 719 3.11 -55.17 45.03
CA MET A 719 2.03 -54.20 44.75
C MET A 719 2.61 -52.81 44.83
N GLU A 720 2.27 -51.98 43.84
CA GLU A 720 2.64 -50.56 43.75
C GLU A 720 1.36 -49.74 43.79
N VAL A 721 1.36 -48.69 44.58
CA VAL A 721 0.26 -47.74 44.71
C VAL A 721 0.81 -46.35 44.46
N GLU A 722 0.15 -45.63 43.59
CA GLU A 722 0.49 -44.25 43.21
C GLU A 722 -0.62 -43.30 43.64
N ASP A 723 -0.25 -42.15 44.18
CA ASP A 723 -1.19 -41.07 44.51
C ASP A 723 -1.47 -40.14 43.34
N GLU A 724 -2.31 -39.12 43.56
CA GLU A 724 -2.74 -38.14 42.55
C GLU A 724 -1.56 -37.33 41.99
N VAL A 725 -0.51 -37.08 42.77
CA VAL A 725 0.65 -36.26 42.36
C VAL A 725 1.83 -37.08 41.87
N GLY A 726 1.73 -38.43 41.88
CA GLY A 726 2.71 -39.34 41.30
C GLY A 726 3.74 -39.87 42.30
N ASN A 727 3.52 -39.79 43.62
CA ASN A 727 4.36 -40.49 44.59
C ASN A 727 3.95 -41.96 44.63
N VAL A 728 4.94 -42.86 44.68
CA VAL A 728 4.72 -44.31 44.61
C VAL A 728 5.28 -45.01 45.85
N THR A 729 4.48 -45.88 46.40
CA THR A 729 4.92 -46.87 47.41
C THR A 729 4.77 -48.29 46.95
N ALA A 730 5.67 -49.13 47.29
CA ALA A 730 5.63 -50.55 46.93
C ALA A 730 5.59 -51.43 48.16
N LEU A 731 4.68 -52.43 48.19
CA LEU A 731 4.63 -53.51 49.16
C LEU A 731 5.10 -54.80 48.49
N THR A 732 6.11 -55.46 49.13
CA THR A 732 6.54 -56.75 48.69
C THR A 732 6.17 -57.82 49.77
N ARG A 733 5.48 -58.87 49.32
CA ARG A 733 5.09 -59.98 50.24
C ARG A 733 5.41 -61.33 49.66
N ARG A 734 6.03 -62.20 50.45
CA ARG A 734 6.19 -63.56 50.06
C ARG A 734 4.93 -64.35 50.48
N MET A 735 4.48 -65.26 49.65
CA MET A 735 3.20 -65.97 49.74
C MET A 735 3.49 -67.45 50.21
N ASP A 736 4.09 -67.62 51.35
CA ASP A 736 4.44 -68.94 51.90
C ASP A 736 3.30 -69.60 52.64
#